data_2f9322e12a9654d509e019616e5ac989
#
_entry.id   2f9322e12a9654d509e019616e5ac989
#
_cell.length_a   1.000
_cell.length_b   1.000
_cell.length_c   1.000
_cell.angle_alpha   90.00
_cell.angle_beta   90.00
_cell.angle_gamma   90.00
#
_symmetry.space_group_name_H-M   'P 1'
#
loop_
_entity.id
_entity.type
_entity.pdbx_description
1 polymer ?
#
loop_
_entity_poly.entity_id
_entity_poly.type
_entity_poly.pdbx_seq_one_letter_code
_entity_poly.pdbx_strand_id
1 'polypeptide(L)'
;EKDSPQGDAVLVGAVYGIYHGDDLIDTYETDASGSFTTKEYVCGSSWRIREITPSPGYLLDETVYPVGAEAGNFTLEHNAVAIDVGEDVTNGSIAIIKHTDDGSTKIETPEAGAQFQIYRKASGSYDAADPDERDVLVCGEDGFAQSKALPYGEYVVEQTKGWDGRELMPAFTVQISEHGKTYQYLINNAEFKAYLKIVKVDAETGKVIPYAGAAFEIYDPDGKLVEMTTTYPQPETHTRFVTVDGGWLITPEMLPYGTGYSIVEVQAPYGYVLNPEPVYFDVTAGNAESADGITLVIAEKPNAPQKGKIQIVKIGEAFASVTEKDGRYTPVYGESGLAGAEFEIRAAEDVFTPDGTLRYAKGDVIDTLTTTADGTAESRELYLGKYEIQEIKAPYGMVRDDSVLTAELVYAGQEISVTSTSVAVVNERQKVEVKLYKDLEKDELFQIGSGDEILHVYFALYAAEELTAADGSVIPADGLIEIAGVQADGTLVFASDLPIGSYYVKEYAVDAQYLISEETYPIAFTYEDDTTAVVRIEVNNGEAILNRIIRGSITGIKVDEQGEPLPNAVFGLFRADCTDFTENNALLTAESAEDGSFSFENIPYGVWLVREIAAPEGYVLSDEIFTVQISESGAVIELGNLENKPITGELELTKKDISDGKLLPGAGFRIKDTDGNVVAEGYTDENGIAKFTLRYGKYTYEEFDAPEGYRIDTTPHEFEITEDGHIAKAEMTNEKLPT
;
A
#
# COMPACT_ATOMS: atom_id res chain seq x y z
N GLU A 1 -38.19 6.68 40.57
CA GLU A 1 -38.68 7.68 41.54
C GLU A 1 -38.10 7.37 42.90
N LYS A 2 -37.67 8.42 43.60
CA LYS A 2 -37.15 8.28 44.97
C LYS A 2 -38.25 7.87 45.93
N ASP A 3 -38.21 6.66 46.42
CA ASP A 3 -38.92 6.34 47.65
C ASP A 3 -38.13 6.87 48.81
N SER A 4 -38.66 7.83 49.54
CA SER A 4 -38.05 8.36 50.79
C SER A 4 -38.33 7.37 51.94
N PRO A 5 -37.37 7.20 52.86
CA PRO A 5 -36.08 7.84 53.01
C PRO A 5 -34.97 7.04 52.32
N GLN A 6 -34.02 7.73 51.70
CA GLN A 6 -32.95 7.10 50.89
C GLN A 6 -31.58 7.10 51.58
N GLY A 7 -31.46 7.85 52.66
CA GLY A 7 -30.14 8.01 53.26
C GLY A 7 -29.15 8.66 52.30
N ASP A 8 -27.94 8.05 52.18
CA ASP A 8 -26.87 8.48 51.30
C ASP A 8 -26.87 7.74 49.95
N ALA A 9 -27.91 6.96 49.65
CA ALA A 9 -28.02 6.26 48.39
C ALA A 9 -28.13 7.24 47.20
N VAL A 10 -27.46 6.95 46.12
CA VAL A 10 -27.39 7.78 44.91
C VAL A 10 -27.88 7.02 43.70
N LEU A 11 -28.45 7.70 42.75
CA LEU A 11 -28.99 7.10 41.53
C LEU A 11 -27.98 6.90 40.40
N VAL A 12 -26.80 7.51 40.55
CA VAL A 12 -25.71 7.36 39.56
C VAL A 12 -24.98 6.06 39.74
N GLY A 13 -24.61 5.41 38.66
CA GLY A 13 -23.72 4.24 38.67
C GLY A 13 -24.43 2.89 38.65
N ALA A 14 -25.77 2.85 38.51
CA ALA A 14 -26.46 1.60 38.21
C ALA A 14 -26.14 1.19 36.76
N VAL A 15 -25.73 -0.06 36.57
CA VAL A 15 -25.43 -0.61 35.24
C VAL A 15 -26.58 -1.49 34.77
N TYR A 16 -27.12 -1.14 33.62
CA TYR A 16 -28.18 -1.88 32.97
C TYR A 16 -27.68 -2.55 31.70
N GLY A 17 -28.05 -3.80 31.50
CA GLY A 17 -27.83 -4.54 30.27
C GLY A 17 -29.04 -4.43 29.32
N ILE A 18 -28.77 -4.18 28.08
CA ILE A 18 -29.73 -4.25 26.98
C ILE A 18 -29.61 -5.63 26.35
N TYR A 19 -30.67 -6.41 26.37
CA TYR A 19 -30.68 -7.77 25.86
C TYR A 19 -31.63 -7.93 24.69
N HIS A 20 -31.23 -8.74 23.72
CA HIS A 20 -32.11 -9.25 22.68
C HIS A 20 -32.25 -10.77 22.84
N GLY A 21 -33.41 -11.22 23.28
CA GLY A 21 -33.52 -12.57 23.82
C GLY A 21 -32.70 -12.73 25.10
N ASP A 22 -31.75 -13.66 25.11
CA ASP A 22 -30.84 -13.90 26.21
C ASP A 22 -29.45 -13.29 26.00
N ASP A 23 -29.18 -12.71 24.81
CA ASP A 23 -27.90 -12.13 24.47
C ASP A 23 -27.79 -10.70 24.99
N LEU A 24 -26.73 -10.42 25.73
CA LEU A 24 -26.35 -9.06 26.14
C LEU A 24 -25.77 -8.31 24.93
N ILE A 25 -26.43 -7.23 24.54
CA ILE A 25 -26.05 -6.43 23.39
C ILE A 25 -25.20 -5.22 23.78
N ASP A 26 -25.63 -4.49 24.80
CA ASP A 26 -24.94 -3.31 25.31
C ASP A 26 -25.15 -3.16 26.81
N THR A 27 -24.33 -2.32 27.44
CA THR A 27 -24.52 -1.88 28.82
C THR A 27 -24.54 -0.36 28.89
N TYR A 28 -25.33 0.16 29.83
CA TYR A 28 -25.44 1.58 30.11
C TYR A 28 -25.38 1.83 31.60
N GLU A 29 -24.77 2.92 31.97
CA GLU A 29 -24.71 3.36 33.36
C GLU A 29 -25.58 4.59 33.54
N THR A 30 -26.29 4.66 34.68
CA THR A 30 -27.14 5.81 35.02
C THR A 30 -26.28 7.02 35.39
N ASP A 31 -26.73 8.19 34.97
CA ASP A 31 -26.15 9.48 35.34
C ASP A 31 -26.63 9.95 36.72
N ALA A 32 -26.24 11.19 37.10
CA ALA A 32 -26.65 11.79 38.38
C ALA A 32 -28.16 11.95 38.54
N SER A 33 -28.95 11.92 37.45
CA SER A 33 -30.42 11.95 37.49
C SER A 33 -31.03 10.55 37.63
N GLY A 34 -30.21 9.50 37.62
CA GLY A 34 -30.63 8.12 37.64
C GLY A 34 -31.17 7.64 36.29
N SER A 35 -30.74 8.25 35.22
CA SER A 35 -31.22 7.91 33.86
C SER A 35 -30.07 7.68 32.89
N PHE A 36 -30.38 6.95 31.85
CA PHE A 36 -29.54 6.85 30.65
C PHE A 36 -30.42 6.77 29.40
N THR A 37 -29.82 7.12 28.27
CA THR A 37 -30.47 6.97 26.97
C THR A 37 -29.62 6.06 26.11
N THR A 38 -30.24 5.05 25.52
CA THR A 38 -29.55 4.11 24.66
C THR A 38 -29.28 4.72 23.28
N LYS A 39 -28.34 4.15 22.53
CA LYS A 39 -28.31 4.33 21.08
C LYS A 39 -29.57 3.71 20.45
N GLU A 40 -29.77 3.98 19.18
CA GLU A 40 -30.88 3.40 18.42
C GLU A 40 -30.63 1.91 18.13
N TYR A 41 -31.65 1.10 18.30
CA TYR A 41 -31.66 -0.33 17.97
C TYR A 41 -32.74 -0.60 16.93
N VAL A 42 -32.56 -1.71 16.20
CA VAL A 42 -33.58 -2.18 15.26
C VAL A 42 -34.81 -2.62 16.03
N CYS A 43 -35.99 -2.13 15.64
CA CYS A 43 -37.26 -2.54 16.26
C CYS A 43 -37.44 -4.05 16.20
N GLY A 44 -37.98 -4.62 17.24
CA GLY A 44 -38.25 -6.04 17.34
C GLY A 44 -38.89 -6.44 18.68
N SER A 45 -39.47 -7.61 18.73
CA SER A 45 -39.88 -8.27 19.99
C SER A 45 -38.62 -8.81 20.68
N SER A 46 -38.70 -9.13 21.92
CA SER A 46 -37.61 -9.74 22.73
C SER A 46 -36.48 -8.79 23.22
N TRP A 47 -36.65 -7.50 23.03
CA TRP A 47 -35.77 -6.54 23.70
C TRP A 47 -36.13 -6.43 25.17
N ARG A 48 -35.12 -6.49 26.04
CA ARG A 48 -35.29 -6.47 27.49
C ARG A 48 -34.19 -5.62 28.10
N ILE A 49 -34.50 -5.01 29.25
CA ILE A 49 -33.55 -4.33 30.09
C ILE A 49 -33.51 -5.04 31.44
N ARG A 50 -32.35 -5.23 31.97
CA ARG A 50 -32.12 -5.77 33.29
C ARG A 50 -31.00 -5.05 33.97
N GLU A 51 -31.14 -4.80 35.23
CA GLU A 51 -30.03 -4.30 36.03
C GLU A 51 -28.94 -5.37 36.20
N ILE A 52 -27.68 -4.97 36.04
CA ILE A 52 -26.51 -5.83 36.23
C ILE A 52 -25.82 -5.47 37.53
N THR A 53 -25.74 -4.19 37.85
CA THR A 53 -25.13 -3.68 39.05
C THR A 53 -25.97 -2.53 39.57
N PRO A 54 -26.44 -2.57 40.82
CA PRO A 54 -27.21 -1.48 41.41
C PRO A 54 -26.36 -0.26 41.65
N SER A 55 -26.98 0.88 41.68
CA SER A 55 -26.32 2.10 42.15
C SER A 55 -26.01 2.01 43.66
N PRO A 56 -24.99 2.78 44.12
CA PRO A 56 -24.60 2.72 45.53
C PRO A 56 -25.75 3.00 46.47
N GLY A 57 -26.01 2.05 47.37
CA GLY A 57 -27.05 2.13 48.38
C GLY A 57 -28.37 1.48 48.01
N TYR A 58 -28.48 0.92 46.84
CA TYR A 58 -29.67 0.21 46.41
C TYR A 58 -29.42 -1.31 46.30
N LEU A 59 -30.50 -2.06 46.32
CA LEU A 59 -30.49 -3.49 46.08
C LEU A 59 -30.58 -3.75 44.58
N LEU A 60 -29.95 -4.82 44.14
CA LEU A 60 -30.08 -5.24 42.74
C LEU A 60 -31.54 -5.57 42.42
N ASP A 61 -32.07 -4.92 41.42
CA ASP A 61 -33.39 -5.30 40.85
C ASP A 61 -33.19 -6.44 39.81
N GLU A 62 -33.60 -7.64 40.22
CA GLU A 62 -33.57 -8.82 39.33
C GLU A 62 -34.68 -8.84 38.27
N THR A 63 -35.53 -7.83 38.25
CA THR A 63 -36.66 -7.75 37.32
C THR A 63 -36.11 -7.58 35.90
N VAL A 64 -36.74 -8.34 35.01
CA VAL A 64 -36.48 -8.23 33.56
C VAL A 64 -37.59 -7.39 32.94
N TYR A 65 -37.25 -6.22 32.48
CA TYR A 65 -38.19 -5.27 31.90
C TYR A 65 -38.29 -5.49 30.39
N PRO A 66 -39.49 -5.83 29.85
CA PRO A 66 -39.68 -5.85 28.41
C PRO A 66 -39.72 -4.40 27.89
N VAL A 67 -39.04 -4.16 26.78
CA VAL A 67 -38.93 -2.80 26.23
C VAL A 67 -40.15 -2.40 25.41
N GLY A 68 -40.88 -3.34 24.88
CA GLY A 68 -42.04 -3.05 24.01
C GLY A 68 -41.62 -2.39 22.69
N ALA A 69 -40.45 -2.81 22.17
CA ALA A 69 -39.79 -2.20 21.01
C ALA A 69 -40.26 -2.74 19.66
N GLU A 70 -41.51 -3.22 19.57
CA GLU A 70 -42.12 -3.63 18.31
C GLU A 70 -42.35 -2.42 17.39
N ALA A 71 -42.08 -2.60 16.11
CA ALA A 71 -42.12 -1.52 15.13
C ALA A 71 -43.45 -0.76 15.06
N GLY A 72 -44.56 -1.43 15.40
CA GLY A 72 -45.87 -0.79 15.45
C GLY A 72 -46.09 0.21 16.59
N ASN A 73 -45.18 0.22 17.56
CA ASN A 73 -45.25 1.11 18.72
C ASN A 73 -44.52 2.47 18.48
N PHE A 74 -43.88 2.61 17.33
CA PHE A 74 -43.06 3.78 17.03
C PHE A 74 -43.51 4.51 15.77
N THR A 75 -43.23 5.81 15.76
CA THR A 75 -43.35 6.70 14.60
C THR A 75 -42.08 7.53 14.49
N LEU A 76 -41.91 8.26 13.39
CA LEU A 76 -40.77 9.16 13.23
C LEU A 76 -40.69 10.28 14.31
N GLU A 77 -41.84 10.62 14.90
CA GLU A 77 -41.93 11.65 15.94
C GLU A 77 -41.91 11.07 17.37
N HIS A 78 -42.18 9.76 17.51
CA HIS A 78 -42.20 9.05 18.78
C HIS A 78 -41.41 7.74 18.61
N ASN A 79 -40.09 7.86 18.70
CA ASN A 79 -39.14 6.78 18.45
C ASN A 79 -38.36 6.33 19.69
N ALA A 80 -38.83 6.69 20.87
CA ALA A 80 -38.23 6.30 22.13
C ALA A 80 -39.28 5.71 23.08
N VAL A 81 -38.86 4.73 23.88
CA VAL A 81 -39.60 4.17 25.00
C VAL A 81 -38.92 4.56 26.29
N ALA A 82 -39.66 5.11 27.24
CA ALA A 82 -39.15 5.32 28.59
C ALA A 82 -39.62 4.18 29.49
N ILE A 83 -38.73 3.67 30.30
CA ILE A 83 -39.01 2.65 31.31
C ILE A 83 -38.58 3.24 32.65
N ASP A 84 -39.52 3.35 33.58
CA ASP A 84 -39.22 3.74 34.94
C ASP A 84 -39.01 2.49 35.80
N VAL A 85 -37.86 2.47 36.47
CA VAL A 85 -37.46 1.37 37.36
C VAL A 85 -37.44 1.90 38.78
N GLY A 86 -38.08 1.20 39.66
CA GLY A 86 -37.98 1.48 41.11
C GLY A 86 -37.03 0.52 41.76
N GLU A 87 -36.19 1.04 42.63
CA GLU A 87 -35.22 0.26 43.38
C GLU A 87 -35.42 0.39 44.87
N ASP A 88 -35.21 -0.71 45.58
CA ASP A 88 -35.26 -0.73 47.03
C ASP A 88 -33.96 -0.28 47.65
N VAL A 89 -34.03 0.62 48.62
CA VAL A 89 -32.86 1.09 49.36
C VAL A 89 -32.34 0.01 50.32
N THR A 90 -31.04 -0.14 50.32
CA THR A 90 -30.36 -0.95 51.33
C THR A 90 -30.66 -0.40 52.75
N ASN A 91 -31.12 -1.23 53.61
CA ASN A 91 -31.43 -0.88 55.00
C ASN A 91 -30.72 -1.81 55.98
N GLY A 92 -30.27 -1.27 57.07
CA GLY A 92 -29.66 -2.01 58.16
C GLY A 92 -30.05 -1.45 59.53
N SER A 93 -29.69 -2.11 60.59
CA SER A 93 -29.87 -1.62 61.95
C SER A 93 -28.58 -1.52 62.70
N ILE A 94 -28.53 -0.66 63.71
CA ILE A 94 -27.43 -0.48 64.60
C ILE A 94 -27.81 -1.00 65.98
N ALA A 95 -27.02 -1.90 66.51
CA ALA A 95 -27.24 -2.43 67.83
C ALA A 95 -26.09 -2.06 68.79
N ILE A 96 -26.42 -1.73 69.98
CA ILE A 96 -25.49 -1.38 71.02
C ILE A 96 -25.62 -2.43 72.14
N ILE A 97 -24.49 -2.93 72.60
CA ILE A 97 -24.34 -3.68 73.85
C ILE A 97 -23.49 -2.78 74.72
N LYS A 98 -24.13 -2.15 75.69
CA LYS A 98 -23.45 -1.24 76.58
C LYS A 98 -23.18 -1.93 77.90
N HIS A 99 -21.91 -2.07 78.20
CA HIS A 99 -21.42 -2.60 79.52
C HIS A 99 -20.55 -1.56 80.21
N THR A 100 -20.44 -1.69 81.45
CA THR A 100 -19.58 -0.87 82.30
C THR A 100 -18.61 -1.75 83.03
N ASP A 101 -17.34 -1.42 83.03
CA ASP A 101 -16.33 -1.98 83.88
C ASP A 101 -16.53 -1.38 85.29
N ASP A 102 -16.91 -2.20 86.23
CA ASP A 102 -17.09 -1.82 87.66
C ASP A 102 -15.80 -1.96 88.48
N GLY A 103 -14.69 -2.24 87.83
CA GLY A 103 -13.39 -2.50 88.49
C GLY A 103 -13.27 -3.86 89.06
N SER A 104 -14.27 -4.74 88.94
CA SER A 104 -14.21 -6.11 89.33
C SER A 104 -13.61 -7.01 88.26
N THR A 105 -12.77 -7.95 88.55
CA THR A 105 -12.08 -8.81 87.59
C THR A 105 -12.97 -9.89 86.96
N LYS A 106 -14.28 -9.84 87.10
CA LYS A 106 -15.07 -11.04 86.88
C LYS A 106 -16.18 -10.96 85.84
N ILE A 107 -16.90 -9.89 85.61
CA ILE A 107 -17.94 -9.77 84.56
C ILE A 107 -18.28 -8.29 84.36
N GLU A 108 -18.26 -7.85 83.15
CA GLU A 108 -18.79 -6.54 82.74
C GLU A 108 -20.26 -6.45 83.10
N THR A 109 -20.68 -5.35 83.73
CA THR A 109 -22.08 -5.18 84.16
C THR A 109 -22.85 -4.46 83.05
N PRO A 110 -23.99 -5.06 82.60
CA PRO A 110 -24.84 -4.39 81.56
C PRO A 110 -25.31 -3.03 82.12
N GLU A 111 -25.21 -1.99 81.26
CA GLU A 111 -25.62 -0.62 81.62
C GLU A 111 -27.07 -0.37 81.23
N ALA A 112 -28.04 -0.83 81.99
CA ALA A 112 -29.45 -0.60 81.73
C ALA A 112 -29.79 0.89 81.77
N GLY A 113 -30.61 1.35 80.83
CA GLY A 113 -31.04 2.75 80.74
C GLY A 113 -30.05 3.71 80.05
N ALA A 114 -28.88 3.22 79.61
CA ALA A 114 -28.02 4.03 78.73
C ALA A 114 -28.76 4.41 77.50
N GLN A 115 -28.61 5.67 77.04
CA GLN A 115 -29.29 6.18 75.89
C GLN A 115 -28.31 6.65 74.80
N PHE A 116 -28.68 6.36 73.52
CA PHE A 116 -27.92 6.77 72.34
C PHE A 116 -28.85 7.40 71.36
N GLN A 117 -28.41 8.51 70.78
CA GLN A 117 -29.03 9.07 69.55
C GLN A 117 -28.30 8.60 68.34
N ILE A 118 -29.05 8.15 67.35
CA ILE A 118 -28.52 7.78 66.06
C ILE A 118 -29.14 8.71 65.03
N TYR A 119 -28.32 9.29 64.18
CA TYR A 119 -28.81 10.17 63.12
C TYR A 119 -27.86 10.14 61.92
N ARG A 120 -28.41 10.37 60.76
CA ARG A 120 -27.63 10.45 59.53
C ARG A 120 -26.62 11.59 59.61
N LYS A 121 -25.34 11.32 59.38
CA LYS A 121 -24.25 12.28 59.52
C LYS A 121 -24.42 13.51 58.67
N ALA A 122 -24.90 13.35 57.39
CA ALA A 122 -25.15 14.43 56.46
C ALA A 122 -26.19 15.45 56.98
N SER A 123 -27.05 15.03 57.90
CA SER A 123 -28.04 15.93 58.51
C SER A 123 -27.43 16.89 59.55
N GLY A 124 -26.20 16.63 60.01
CA GLY A 124 -25.42 17.45 60.93
C GLY A 124 -25.82 17.36 62.38
N SER A 125 -27.07 17.04 62.71
CA SER A 125 -27.56 16.84 64.08
C SER A 125 -28.78 15.91 64.10
N TYR A 126 -29.08 15.36 65.30
CA TYR A 126 -30.25 14.47 65.47
C TYR A 126 -31.57 15.22 65.13
N ASP A 127 -31.72 16.46 65.55
CA ASP A 127 -32.95 17.24 65.32
C ASP A 127 -33.16 17.63 63.84
N ALA A 128 -32.06 17.75 63.10
CA ALA A 128 -32.09 18.08 61.69
C ALA A 128 -32.30 16.85 60.77
N ALA A 129 -32.14 15.66 61.28
CA ALA A 129 -32.32 14.39 60.51
C ALA A 129 -33.84 14.09 60.35
N ASP A 130 -34.19 13.53 59.19
CA ASP A 130 -35.53 13.02 58.95
C ASP A 130 -35.89 11.93 59.96
N PRO A 131 -37.17 11.86 60.36
CA PRO A 131 -37.62 10.85 61.34
C PRO A 131 -37.23 9.42 60.97
N ASP A 132 -37.16 9.11 59.69
CA ASP A 132 -36.80 7.75 59.22
C ASP A 132 -35.28 7.50 59.18
N GLU A 133 -34.48 8.55 59.25
CA GLU A 133 -33.03 8.52 59.25
C GLU A 133 -32.43 8.78 60.65
N ARG A 134 -33.21 8.66 61.67
CA ARG A 134 -32.78 8.82 63.07
C ARG A 134 -33.51 7.89 64.01
N ASP A 135 -32.90 7.59 65.15
CA ASP A 135 -33.49 6.79 66.19
C ASP A 135 -32.88 7.11 67.57
N VAL A 136 -33.59 6.75 68.64
CA VAL A 136 -33.11 6.78 70.02
C VAL A 136 -33.08 5.38 70.60
N LEU A 137 -31.92 4.94 70.99
CA LEU A 137 -31.77 3.63 71.68
C LEU A 137 -31.78 3.85 73.15
N VAL A 138 -32.49 2.98 73.88
CA VAL A 138 -32.48 2.86 75.33
C VAL A 138 -32.13 1.42 75.68
N CYS A 139 -30.95 1.22 76.30
CA CYS A 139 -30.47 -0.11 76.65
C CYS A 139 -31.34 -0.77 77.75
N GLY A 140 -31.72 -2.04 77.45
CA GLY A 140 -32.47 -2.85 78.38
C GLY A 140 -31.65 -3.33 79.59
N GLU A 141 -32.21 -4.21 80.42
CA GLU A 141 -31.52 -4.80 81.63
C GLU A 141 -30.29 -5.60 81.24
N ASP A 142 -30.21 -6.08 80.00
CA ASP A 142 -29.05 -6.79 79.45
C ASP A 142 -28.04 -5.84 78.76
N GLY A 143 -28.25 -4.51 78.83
CA GLY A 143 -27.41 -3.52 78.18
C GLY A 143 -27.57 -3.43 76.68
N PHE A 144 -28.51 -4.17 76.11
CA PHE A 144 -28.75 -4.23 74.66
C PHE A 144 -29.83 -3.23 74.21
N ALA A 145 -29.55 -2.59 73.07
CA ALA A 145 -30.54 -1.83 72.32
C ALA A 145 -30.26 -1.92 70.79
N GLN A 146 -31.30 -1.91 69.98
CA GLN A 146 -31.17 -1.98 68.55
C GLN A 146 -32.11 -0.95 67.90
N SER A 147 -31.63 -0.28 66.89
CA SER A 147 -32.39 0.68 66.10
C SER A 147 -33.45 -0.01 65.21
N LYS A 148 -34.42 0.77 64.81
CA LYS A 148 -35.17 0.42 63.61
C LYS A 148 -34.27 0.23 62.40
N ALA A 149 -34.83 -0.28 61.32
CA ALA A 149 -34.12 -0.28 60.04
C ALA A 149 -33.86 1.17 59.58
N LEU A 150 -32.64 1.47 59.30
CA LEU A 150 -32.14 2.77 58.80
C LEU A 150 -31.65 2.59 57.39
N PRO A 151 -31.91 3.55 56.47
CA PRO A 151 -31.46 3.48 55.07
C PRO A 151 -29.93 3.57 54.97
N TYR A 152 -29.43 3.15 53.83
CA TYR A 152 -28.02 3.28 53.42
C TYR A 152 -27.43 4.64 53.76
N GLY A 153 -26.27 4.69 54.37
CA GLY A 153 -25.61 5.94 54.72
C GLY A 153 -24.71 5.87 55.95
N GLU A 154 -24.03 6.95 56.20
CA GLU A 154 -23.20 7.15 57.37
C GLU A 154 -24.00 7.79 58.48
N TYR A 155 -23.99 7.12 59.65
CA TYR A 155 -24.74 7.52 60.82
C TYR A 155 -23.82 7.85 61.99
N VAL A 156 -24.15 8.91 62.71
CA VAL A 156 -23.52 9.24 63.98
C VAL A 156 -24.26 8.54 65.09
N VAL A 157 -23.53 7.86 65.95
CA VAL A 157 -24.02 7.27 67.20
C VAL A 157 -23.43 8.03 68.38
N GLU A 158 -24.26 8.69 69.12
CA GLU A 158 -23.88 9.57 70.24
C GLU A 158 -24.56 9.13 71.55
N GLN A 159 -23.78 8.87 72.54
CA GLN A 159 -24.31 8.54 73.84
C GLN A 159 -24.83 9.84 74.53
N THR A 160 -26.08 9.90 74.84
CA THR A 160 -26.74 11.04 75.46
C THR A 160 -27.00 10.87 76.94
N LYS A 161 -27.04 9.59 77.43
CA LYS A 161 -27.23 9.27 78.82
C LYS A 161 -26.46 7.99 79.18
N GLY A 162 -25.76 8.04 80.25
CA GLY A 162 -25.11 6.91 80.98
C GLY A 162 -25.52 6.84 82.43
N TRP A 163 -24.91 5.93 83.21
CA TRP A 163 -25.09 5.87 84.65
C TRP A 163 -24.48 7.10 85.28
N ASP A 164 -25.07 7.57 86.34
CA ASP A 164 -24.64 8.73 87.06
C ASP A 164 -23.14 8.61 87.52
N GLY A 165 -22.38 9.69 87.28
CA GLY A 165 -20.98 9.80 87.60
C GLY A 165 -19.97 9.14 86.64
N ARG A 166 -20.39 8.74 85.48
CA ARG A 166 -19.50 8.23 84.42
C ARG A 166 -19.46 9.17 83.24
N GLU A 167 -18.27 9.23 82.63
CA GLU A 167 -18.13 9.99 81.39
C GLU A 167 -18.91 9.29 80.24
N LEU A 168 -19.59 10.10 79.45
CA LEU A 168 -20.24 9.59 78.24
C LEU A 168 -19.18 9.25 77.19
N MET A 169 -19.47 8.20 76.41
CA MET A 169 -18.60 7.81 75.32
C MET A 169 -18.60 8.85 74.22
N PRO A 170 -17.47 9.15 73.60
CA PRO A 170 -17.43 9.98 72.39
C PRO A 170 -18.31 9.42 71.26
N ALA A 171 -18.92 10.32 70.51
CA ALA A 171 -19.69 9.93 69.34
C ALA A 171 -18.80 9.21 68.32
N PHE A 172 -19.37 8.21 67.65
CA PHE A 172 -18.71 7.51 66.54
C PHE A 172 -19.65 7.36 65.37
N THR A 173 -19.10 6.95 64.23
CA THR A 173 -19.90 6.80 62.98
C THR A 173 -20.03 5.34 62.58
N VAL A 174 -21.15 5.02 61.95
CA VAL A 174 -21.48 3.70 61.45
C VAL A 174 -21.94 3.84 60.01
N GLN A 175 -21.35 3.10 59.09
CA GLN A 175 -21.78 3.02 57.72
C GLN A 175 -22.75 1.86 57.54
N ILE A 176 -24.00 2.15 57.23
CA ILE A 176 -24.96 1.15 56.81
C ILE A 176 -24.84 0.93 55.31
N SER A 177 -24.33 -0.25 54.90
CA SER A 177 -24.01 -0.58 53.52
C SER A 177 -24.52 -1.96 53.07
N GLU A 178 -25.02 -2.78 53.96
CA GLU A 178 -25.51 -4.12 53.67
C GLU A 178 -26.96 -4.28 54.11
N HIS A 179 -27.81 -4.78 53.23
CA HIS A 179 -29.23 -4.94 53.50
C HIS A 179 -29.53 -5.99 54.58
N GLY A 180 -30.41 -5.64 55.50
CA GLY A 180 -30.82 -6.53 56.59
C GLY A 180 -29.78 -6.77 57.68
N LYS A 181 -28.62 -6.12 57.56
CA LYS A 181 -27.52 -6.31 58.53
C LYS A 181 -27.73 -5.48 59.79
N THR A 182 -27.43 -6.10 60.92
CA THR A 182 -27.34 -5.41 62.20
C THR A 182 -25.86 -5.15 62.51
N TYR A 183 -25.49 -3.85 62.56
CA TYR A 183 -24.16 -3.39 62.93
C TYR A 183 -24.08 -3.30 64.47
N GLN A 184 -23.46 -4.26 65.10
CA GLN A 184 -23.48 -4.41 66.53
C GLN A 184 -22.17 -3.95 67.19
N TYR A 185 -22.27 -3.09 68.15
CA TYR A 185 -21.14 -2.53 68.91
C TYR A 185 -21.21 -2.92 70.33
N LEU A 186 -20.13 -3.53 70.84
CA LEU A 186 -19.92 -3.70 72.25
C LEU A 186 -19.20 -2.46 72.80
N ILE A 187 -19.87 -1.72 73.61
CA ILE A 187 -19.38 -0.49 74.19
C ILE A 187 -19.07 -0.77 75.71
N ASN A 188 -17.82 -0.70 76.05
CA ASN A 188 -17.34 -0.93 77.41
C ASN A 188 -16.52 0.25 77.88
N ASN A 189 -16.55 0.52 79.21
CA ASN A 189 -15.64 1.48 79.82
C ASN A 189 -14.23 0.90 80.10
N ALA A 190 -14.05 -0.41 79.97
CA ALA A 190 -12.75 -1.05 79.93
C ALA A 190 -12.02 -0.71 78.60
N GLU A 191 -10.75 -1.07 78.48
CA GLU A 191 -9.91 -0.87 77.30
C GLU A 191 -10.64 -1.15 76.02
N PHE A 192 -10.88 -0.10 75.21
CA PHE A 192 -11.51 -0.28 73.93
C PHE A 192 -10.63 -1.11 73.01
N LYS A 193 -11.18 -2.09 72.35
CA LYS A 193 -10.50 -2.95 71.39
C LYS A 193 -11.41 -3.16 70.15
N ALA A 194 -10.80 -3.22 68.96
CA ALA A 194 -11.52 -3.49 67.77
C ALA A 194 -10.70 -4.36 66.82
N TYR A 195 -11.38 -5.20 66.04
CA TYR A 195 -10.74 -5.85 64.91
C TYR A 195 -10.45 -4.82 63.83
N LEU A 196 -9.40 -5.02 63.07
CA LEU A 196 -9.14 -4.24 61.88
C LEU A 196 -9.70 -5.01 60.64
N LYS A 197 -10.59 -4.37 59.92
CA LYS A 197 -11.00 -4.80 58.59
C LYS A 197 -10.22 -3.98 57.53
N ILE A 198 -9.43 -4.66 56.73
CA ILE A 198 -8.74 -4.03 55.58
C ILE A 198 -9.54 -4.36 54.32
N VAL A 199 -9.88 -3.34 53.55
CA VAL A 199 -10.60 -3.48 52.29
C VAL A 199 -9.71 -3.01 51.16
N LYS A 200 -9.56 -3.82 50.13
CA LYS A 200 -8.83 -3.49 48.93
C LYS A 200 -9.75 -2.76 47.94
N VAL A 201 -9.34 -1.59 47.50
CA VAL A 201 -10.09 -0.81 46.53
C VAL A 201 -9.19 -0.42 45.35
N ASP A 202 -9.81 -0.33 44.17
CA ASP A 202 -9.16 0.21 42.98
C ASP A 202 -8.99 1.73 43.16
N ALA A 203 -7.78 2.23 42.93
CA ALA A 203 -7.44 3.64 43.13
C ALA A 203 -8.12 4.58 42.14
N GLU A 204 -8.56 4.07 40.99
CA GLU A 204 -9.20 4.87 39.94
C GLU A 204 -10.73 4.90 40.08
N THR A 205 -11.32 3.81 40.58
CA THR A 205 -12.78 3.64 40.63
C THR A 205 -13.35 3.72 42.05
N GLY A 206 -12.52 3.46 43.06
CA GLY A 206 -12.96 3.28 44.45
C GLY A 206 -13.72 1.97 44.68
N LYS A 207 -13.92 1.13 43.71
CA LYS A 207 -14.60 -0.16 43.83
C LYS A 207 -13.72 -1.16 44.55
N VAL A 208 -14.35 -2.07 45.30
CA VAL A 208 -13.64 -3.16 45.93
C VAL A 208 -13.01 -4.08 44.91
N ILE A 209 -11.75 -4.46 45.15
CA ILE A 209 -11.05 -5.47 44.33
C ILE A 209 -11.37 -6.85 44.94
N PRO A 210 -12.25 -7.66 44.32
CA PRO A 210 -12.88 -8.80 44.98
C PRO A 210 -11.99 -10.06 45.05
N TYR A 211 -10.68 -9.93 44.98
CA TYR A 211 -9.76 -11.06 44.94
C TYR A 211 -8.93 -11.20 46.23
N ALA A 212 -8.70 -12.46 46.63
CA ALA A 212 -7.77 -12.80 47.68
C ALA A 212 -6.31 -12.52 47.29
N GLY A 213 -5.42 -12.49 48.29
CA GLY A 213 -3.99 -12.53 48.07
C GLY A 213 -3.25 -11.20 48.24
N ALA A 214 -3.94 -10.09 48.53
CA ALA A 214 -3.27 -8.90 49.01
C ALA A 214 -2.82 -9.12 50.45
N ALA A 215 -1.57 -8.78 50.78
CA ALA A 215 -1.00 -9.02 52.06
C ALA A 215 -0.46 -7.75 52.71
N PHE A 216 -0.65 -7.66 54.03
CA PHE A 216 -0.35 -6.49 54.84
C PHE A 216 0.46 -6.83 56.06
N GLU A 217 1.32 -5.92 56.46
CA GLU A 217 1.90 -5.79 57.77
C GLU A 217 1.21 -4.66 58.51
N ILE A 218 0.98 -4.84 59.80
CA ILE A 218 0.34 -3.86 60.69
C ILE A 218 1.38 -3.36 61.65
N TYR A 219 1.45 -2.07 61.83
CA TYR A 219 2.36 -1.44 62.80
C TYR A 219 1.56 -0.69 63.85
N ASP A 220 1.98 -0.82 65.11
CA ASP A 220 1.40 -0.09 66.22
C ASP A 220 1.82 1.39 66.25
N PRO A 221 1.25 2.24 67.13
CA PRO A 221 1.60 3.66 67.19
C PRO A 221 3.10 3.94 67.47
N ASP A 222 3.81 2.99 68.03
CA ASP A 222 5.25 3.12 68.30
C ASP A 222 6.10 2.62 67.12
N GLY A 223 5.44 2.23 66.00
CA GLY A 223 6.09 1.72 64.80
C GLY A 223 6.60 0.28 64.92
N LYS A 224 6.12 -0.47 65.88
CA LYS A 224 6.47 -1.87 66.04
C LYS A 224 5.51 -2.76 65.29
N LEU A 225 6.06 -3.79 64.62
CA LEU A 225 5.28 -4.77 63.89
C LEU A 225 4.33 -5.53 64.83
N VAL A 226 3.07 -5.59 64.49
CA VAL A 226 2.03 -6.29 65.26
C VAL A 226 2.05 -7.77 64.93
N GLU A 227 2.11 -8.58 65.97
CA GLU A 227 2.01 -10.03 65.86
C GLU A 227 0.69 -10.50 66.48
N MET A 228 -0.02 -11.38 65.80
CA MET A 228 -1.28 -11.95 66.27
C MET A 228 -1.26 -13.46 66.13
N THR A 229 -1.87 -14.16 67.12
CA THR A 229 -1.86 -15.61 67.13
C THR A 229 -3.25 -16.19 66.91
N THR A 230 -3.38 -17.09 65.94
CA THR A 230 -4.57 -17.95 65.78
C THR A 230 -4.38 -19.21 66.62
N THR A 231 -5.46 -19.67 67.27
CA THR A 231 -5.40 -20.84 68.15
C THR A 231 -5.91 -22.13 67.49
N TYR A 232 -6.57 -22.05 66.39
CA TYR A 232 -7.14 -23.19 65.63
C TYR A 232 -6.72 -23.18 64.16
N PRO A 233 -6.41 -24.30 63.54
CA PRO A 233 -6.37 -25.70 64.13
C PRO A 233 -5.17 -25.96 65.00
N GLN A 234 -4.12 -25.15 64.92
CA GLN A 234 -2.96 -25.13 65.79
C GLN A 234 -2.57 -23.68 66.04
N PRO A 235 -1.91 -23.38 67.21
CA PRO A 235 -1.40 -22.04 67.43
C PRO A 235 -0.40 -21.61 66.34
N GLU A 236 -0.69 -20.52 65.66
CA GLU A 236 0.17 -19.94 64.61
C GLU A 236 0.26 -18.41 64.80
N THR A 237 1.46 -17.88 64.78
CA THR A 237 1.70 -16.45 64.93
C THR A 237 1.82 -15.84 63.54
N HIS A 238 1.02 -14.83 63.32
CA HIS A 238 0.97 -14.10 62.05
C HIS A 238 1.51 -12.69 62.24
N THR A 239 2.40 -12.28 61.35
CA THR A 239 2.84 -10.90 61.17
C THR A 239 2.38 -10.33 59.80
N ARG A 240 1.88 -11.21 58.98
CA ARG A 240 1.39 -10.90 57.64
C ARG A 240 -0.05 -11.36 57.51
N PHE A 241 -0.92 -10.45 57.15
CA PHE A 241 -2.36 -10.64 57.07
C PHE A 241 -2.79 -10.59 55.60
N VAL A 242 -3.53 -11.58 55.09
CA VAL A 242 -3.86 -11.78 53.70
C VAL A 242 -5.35 -11.65 53.49
N THR A 243 -5.75 -10.92 52.42
CA THR A 243 -7.17 -10.79 52.04
C THR A 243 -7.74 -12.11 51.54
N VAL A 244 -9.00 -12.32 51.85
CA VAL A 244 -9.81 -13.44 51.32
C VAL A 244 -10.55 -13.06 50.06
N ASP A 245 -11.24 -14.00 49.46
CA ASP A 245 -12.18 -13.72 48.36
C ASP A 245 -13.21 -12.68 48.81
N GLY A 246 -13.43 -11.69 47.96
CA GLY A 246 -14.21 -10.49 48.31
C GLY A 246 -13.32 -9.27 48.61
N GLY A 247 -11.97 -9.43 48.62
CA GLY A 247 -11.02 -8.31 48.67
C GLY A 247 -10.89 -7.66 50.05
N TRP A 248 -11.15 -8.39 51.11
CA TRP A 248 -11.03 -7.89 52.46
C TRP A 248 -10.36 -8.92 53.37
N LEU A 249 -9.91 -8.45 54.53
CA LEU A 249 -9.51 -9.30 55.65
C LEU A 249 -10.00 -8.67 56.98
N ILE A 250 -10.20 -9.49 57.95
CA ILE A 250 -10.38 -9.08 59.37
C ILE A 250 -9.25 -9.72 60.16
N THR A 251 -8.60 -8.94 60.99
CA THR A 251 -7.51 -9.43 61.87
C THR A 251 -7.98 -10.54 62.80
N PRO A 252 -7.17 -11.57 63.09
CA PRO A 252 -7.58 -12.66 63.99
C PRO A 252 -7.73 -12.22 65.43
N GLU A 253 -7.08 -11.15 65.84
CA GLU A 253 -7.17 -10.58 67.17
C GLU A 253 -7.59 -9.10 67.09
N MET A 254 -8.18 -8.61 68.17
CA MET A 254 -8.50 -7.19 68.32
C MET A 254 -7.23 -6.38 68.67
N LEU A 255 -7.12 -5.23 68.01
CA LEU A 255 -6.13 -4.21 68.31
C LEU A 255 -6.60 -3.39 69.54
N PRO A 256 -5.73 -3.08 70.49
CA PRO A 256 -6.07 -2.22 71.58
C PRO A 256 -6.25 -0.76 71.15
N TYR A 257 -6.90 0.01 72.03
CA TYR A 257 -7.05 1.47 71.79
C TYR A 257 -5.70 2.11 71.51
N GLY A 258 -5.65 2.97 70.50
CA GLY A 258 -4.47 3.72 70.13
C GLY A 258 -4.71 4.54 68.83
N THR A 259 -3.97 5.63 68.72
CA THR A 259 -3.98 6.49 67.56
C THR A 259 -2.66 6.38 66.84
N GLY A 260 -2.72 6.33 65.49
CA GLY A 260 -1.53 6.28 64.67
C GLY A 260 -1.06 4.87 64.29
N TYR A 261 -1.91 3.86 64.34
CA TYR A 261 -1.65 2.57 63.70
C TYR A 261 -1.44 2.77 62.19
N SER A 262 -0.69 1.87 61.57
CA SER A 262 -0.57 1.87 60.12
C SER A 262 -0.60 0.47 59.53
N ILE A 263 -1.09 0.37 58.33
CA ILE A 263 -0.96 -0.80 57.47
C ILE A 263 -0.02 -0.50 56.33
N VAL A 264 0.85 -1.45 56.01
CA VAL A 264 1.75 -1.42 54.86
C VAL A 264 1.45 -2.63 53.99
N GLU A 265 1.19 -2.38 52.73
CA GLU A 265 0.99 -3.46 51.76
C GLU A 265 2.33 -4.06 51.37
N VAL A 266 2.47 -5.38 51.48
CA VAL A 266 3.67 -6.14 51.07
C VAL A 266 3.40 -7.06 49.90
N GLN A 267 2.13 -7.22 49.54
CA GLN A 267 1.71 -7.94 48.32
C GLN A 267 0.41 -7.34 47.78
N ALA A 268 0.44 -6.91 46.54
CA ALA A 268 -0.74 -6.39 45.84
C ALA A 268 -1.62 -7.54 45.33
N PRO A 269 -2.92 -7.27 45.08
CA PRO A 269 -3.78 -8.20 44.34
C PRO A 269 -3.27 -8.38 42.92
N TYR A 270 -3.57 -9.53 42.32
CA TYR A 270 -3.25 -9.79 40.91
C TYR A 270 -3.83 -8.68 39.97
N GLY A 271 -3.01 -8.22 39.07
CA GLY A 271 -3.38 -7.15 38.12
C GLY A 271 -3.15 -5.74 38.61
N TYR A 272 -2.67 -5.57 39.85
CA TYR A 272 -2.41 -4.27 40.46
C TYR A 272 -0.94 -4.06 40.80
N VAL A 273 -0.57 -2.79 40.87
CA VAL A 273 0.77 -2.36 41.29
C VAL A 273 0.83 -2.26 42.81
N LEU A 274 1.92 -2.75 43.39
CA LEU A 274 2.15 -2.63 44.83
C LEU A 274 2.16 -1.15 45.23
N ASN A 275 1.39 -0.84 46.30
CA ASN A 275 1.41 0.46 46.93
C ASN A 275 1.98 0.35 48.34
N PRO A 276 3.29 0.60 48.54
CA PRO A 276 3.93 0.45 49.83
C PRO A 276 3.65 1.61 50.81
N GLU A 277 2.98 2.68 50.35
CA GLU A 277 2.66 3.83 51.20
C GLU A 277 1.77 3.39 52.39
N PRO A 278 2.10 3.73 53.61
CA PRO A 278 1.30 3.32 54.78
C PRO A 278 -0.06 4.04 54.78
N VAL A 279 -1.09 3.33 55.22
CA VAL A 279 -2.39 3.92 55.54
C VAL A 279 -2.50 3.96 57.04
N TYR A 280 -2.67 5.14 57.63
CA TYR A 280 -2.81 5.36 59.06
C TYR A 280 -4.28 5.25 59.48
N PHE A 281 -4.51 4.71 60.63
CA PHE A 281 -5.83 4.56 61.21
C PHE A 281 -5.74 4.61 62.75
N ASP A 282 -6.86 4.91 63.38
CA ASP A 282 -6.99 4.97 64.81
C ASP A 282 -7.95 3.89 65.31
N VAL A 283 -7.59 3.22 66.36
CA VAL A 283 -8.45 2.25 67.06
C VAL A 283 -9.12 2.96 68.21
N THR A 284 -10.24 3.61 67.90
CA THR A 284 -11.02 4.37 68.89
C THR A 284 -12.50 4.05 68.73
N ALA A 285 -13.30 4.33 69.72
CA ALA A 285 -14.75 4.15 69.64
C ALA A 285 -15.39 5.03 68.55
N GLY A 286 -14.82 6.22 68.29
CA GLY A 286 -15.31 7.12 67.22
C GLY A 286 -15.02 6.64 65.83
N ASN A 287 -14.04 5.75 65.62
CA ASN A 287 -13.64 5.19 64.35
C ASN A 287 -14.08 3.73 64.13
N ALA A 288 -14.86 3.19 65.05
CA ALA A 288 -15.30 1.82 65.00
C ALA A 288 -16.76 1.66 64.58
N GLU A 289 -17.01 0.61 63.83
CA GLU A 289 -18.34 0.16 63.39
C GLU A 289 -18.68 -1.18 64.02
N SER A 290 -19.94 -1.55 64.04
CA SER A 290 -20.33 -2.90 64.40
C SER A 290 -20.93 -3.64 63.22
N ALA A 291 -20.37 -4.82 62.93
CA ALA A 291 -20.84 -5.70 61.85
C ALA A 291 -20.93 -7.11 62.42
N ASP A 292 -22.11 -7.73 62.33
CA ASP A 292 -22.36 -9.12 62.80
C ASP A 292 -21.94 -9.39 64.23
N GLY A 293 -22.11 -8.40 65.13
CA GLY A 293 -21.74 -8.51 66.56
C GLY A 293 -20.26 -8.32 66.82
N ILE A 294 -19.47 -7.85 65.87
CA ILE A 294 -18.04 -7.62 65.99
C ILE A 294 -17.75 -6.13 65.85
N THR A 295 -16.90 -5.58 66.71
CA THR A 295 -16.43 -4.21 66.63
C THR A 295 -15.25 -4.14 65.67
N LEU A 296 -15.39 -3.35 64.57
CA LEU A 296 -14.41 -3.21 63.49
C LEU A 296 -13.94 -1.78 63.35
N VAL A 297 -12.66 -1.60 63.07
CA VAL A 297 -12.11 -0.42 62.46
C VAL A 297 -11.83 -0.79 61.01
N ILE A 298 -12.24 0.06 60.06
CA ILE A 298 -12.05 -0.17 58.62
C ILE A 298 -10.92 0.70 58.09
N ALA A 299 -9.99 0.08 57.40
CA ALA A 299 -8.96 0.74 56.62
C ALA A 299 -9.06 0.33 55.16
N GLU A 300 -9.18 1.29 54.28
CA GLU A 300 -9.16 1.05 52.83
C GLU A 300 -7.75 1.25 52.27
N LYS A 301 -7.32 0.33 51.45
CA LYS A 301 -6.02 0.43 50.76
C LYS A 301 -6.20 0.43 49.28
N PRO A 302 -5.96 1.58 48.58
CA PRO A 302 -6.09 1.68 47.17
C PRO A 302 -4.85 1.14 46.42
N ASN A 303 -5.06 0.46 45.31
CA ASN A 303 -4.02 0.11 44.36
C ASN A 303 -4.40 0.59 42.96
N ALA A 304 -3.40 1.05 42.23
CA ALA A 304 -3.57 1.37 40.80
C ALA A 304 -3.52 0.08 39.97
N PRO A 305 -4.42 -0.12 39.04
CA PRO A 305 -4.33 -1.23 38.09
C PRO A 305 -3.05 -1.12 37.28
N GLN A 306 -2.38 -2.24 37.05
CA GLN A 306 -1.22 -2.26 36.18
C GLN A 306 -1.67 -1.94 34.77
N LYS A 307 -0.90 -1.10 34.09
CA LYS A 307 -1.09 -0.73 32.68
C LYS A 307 0.08 -1.22 31.85
N GLY A 308 -0.04 -1.08 30.56
CA GLY A 308 1.02 -1.40 29.63
C GLY A 308 1.01 -0.51 28.40
N LYS A 309 2.09 -0.62 27.64
CA LYS A 309 2.24 0.08 26.36
C LYS A 309 2.48 -0.92 25.26
N ILE A 310 1.95 -0.63 24.08
CA ILE A 310 2.19 -1.38 22.86
C ILE A 310 3.15 -0.57 22.01
N GLN A 311 4.29 -1.16 21.72
CA GLN A 311 5.26 -0.61 20.79
C GLN A 311 5.05 -1.22 19.42
N ILE A 312 4.97 -0.37 18.40
CA ILE A 312 4.94 -0.77 16.99
C ILE A 312 6.31 -0.49 16.41
N VAL A 313 6.86 -1.49 15.72
CA VAL A 313 8.09 -1.37 14.95
C VAL A 313 7.73 -1.54 13.48
N LYS A 314 7.81 -0.45 12.74
CA LYS A 314 7.51 -0.39 11.31
C LYS A 314 8.79 -0.45 10.51
N ILE A 315 8.92 -1.49 9.70
CA ILE A 315 10.08 -1.68 8.82
C ILE A 315 9.61 -1.94 7.38
N GLY A 316 10.50 -1.72 6.45
CA GLY A 316 10.29 -2.03 5.04
C GLY A 316 11.51 -1.69 4.21
N GLU A 317 11.41 -2.01 2.92
CA GLU A 317 12.49 -1.75 1.97
C GLU A 317 12.64 -0.25 1.69
N ALA A 318 13.80 0.30 1.98
CA ALA A 318 14.19 1.65 1.59
C ALA A 318 15.29 1.61 0.53
N PHE A 319 15.37 2.63 -0.28
CA PHE A 319 16.49 2.84 -1.22
C PHE A 319 17.77 3.11 -0.41
N ALA A 320 18.55 2.04 -0.17
CA ALA A 320 19.63 2.01 0.80
C ALA A 320 20.97 2.50 0.22
N SER A 321 21.32 2.02 -0.98
CA SER A 321 22.59 2.36 -1.63
C SER A 321 22.51 2.22 -3.15
N VAL A 322 23.54 2.65 -3.85
CA VAL A 322 23.72 2.51 -5.28
C VAL A 322 25.01 1.75 -5.55
N THR A 323 24.96 0.75 -6.41
CA THR A 323 26.16 0.12 -6.96
C THR A 323 26.37 0.57 -8.40
N GLU A 324 27.62 0.84 -8.75
CA GLU A 324 28.02 1.17 -10.12
C GLU A 324 28.93 0.06 -10.63
N LYS A 325 28.60 -0.46 -11.81
CA LYS A 325 29.43 -1.44 -12.52
C LYS A 325 29.36 -1.18 -14.01
N ASP A 326 30.52 -1.02 -14.63
CA ASP A 326 30.67 -0.80 -16.07
C ASP A 326 29.81 0.36 -16.60
N GLY A 327 29.71 1.46 -15.82
CA GLY A 327 28.94 2.65 -16.15
C GLY A 327 27.41 2.49 -15.96
N ARG A 328 26.96 1.40 -15.37
CA ARG A 328 25.55 1.17 -15.03
C ARG A 328 25.34 1.30 -13.53
N TYR A 329 24.28 1.99 -13.18
CA TYR A 329 23.88 2.23 -11.80
C TYR A 329 22.72 1.30 -11.43
N THR A 330 22.87 0.61 -10.32
CA THR A 330 21.83 -0.31 -9.83
C THR A 330 21.39 0.15 -8.43
N PRO A 331 20.10 0.47 -8.24
CA PRO A 331 19.57 0.73 -6.92
C PRO A 331 19.63 -0.53 -6.06
N VAL A 332 20.02 -0.36 -4.81
CA VAL A 332 20.04 -1.44 -3.81
C VAL A 332 19.10 -1.07 -2.68
N TYR A 333 18.27 -2.01 -2.28
CA TYR A 333 17.29 -1.82 -1.22
C TYR A 333 17.71 -2.58 0.03
N GLY A 334 17.35 -2.02 1.18
CA GLY A 334 17.63 -2.61 2.47
C GLY A 334 16.48 -2.32 3.44
N GLU A 335 16.34 -3.14 4.45
CA GLU A 335 15.34 -2.92 5.50
C GLU A 335 15.73 -1.74 6.37
N SER A 336 14.79 -0.86 6.64
CA SER A 336 14.94 0.26 7.57
C SER A 336 13.62 0.56 8.27
N GLY A 337 13.70 1.30 9.39
CA GLY A 337 12.53 1.87 10.04
C GLY A 337 11.82 2.86 9.13
N LEU A 338 10.51 2.84 9.12
CA LEU A 338 9.68 3.68 8.26
C LEU A 338 8.85 4.68 9.06
N ALA A 339 9.04 5.96 8.79
CA ALA A 339 8.27 7.05 9.38
C ALA A 339 6.93 7.27 8.68
N GLY A 340 5.92 7.74 9.43
CA GLY A 340 4.66 8.21 8.87
C GLY A 340 3.62 7.13 8.60
N ALA A 341 3.83 5.89 9.05
CA ALA A 341 2.77 4.89 9.11
C ALA A 341 1.78 5.26 10.22
N GLU A 342 0.50 5.19 9.93
CA GLU A 342 -0.56 5.42 10.91
C GLU A 342 -1.26 4.11 11.27
N PHE A 343 -1.43 3.88 12.57
CA PHE A 343 -2.04 2.67 13.12
C PHE A 343 -3.18 3.01 14.06
N GLU A 344 -4.24 2.22 14.00
CA GLU A 344 -5.25 2.17 15.04
C GLU A 344 -5.03 0.98 15.96
N ILE A 345 -5.18 1.23 17.26
CA ILE A 345 -5.23 0.19 18.30
C ILE A 345 -6.67 0.10 18.75
N ARG A 346 -7.24 -1.09 18.67
CA ARG A 346 -8.63 -1.39 19.07
C ARG A 346 -8.63 -2.46 20.15
N ALA A 347 -9.63 -2.43 21.02
CA ALA A 347 -9.87 -3.53 21.94
C ALA A 347 -10.33 -4.78 21.17
N ALA A 348 -9.59 -5.88 21.27
CA ALA A 348 -9.95 -7.15 20.64
C ALA A 348 -11.09 -7.88 21.37
N GLU A 349 -11.27 -7.57 22.65
CA GLU A 349 -12.31 -8.07 23.54
C GLU A 349 -12.70 -6.97 24.52
N ASP A 350 -13.76 -7.19 25.29
CA ASP A 350 -14.07 -6.31 26.41
C ASP A 350 -12.96 -6.37 27.44
N VAL A 351 -12.35 -5.23 27.76
CA VAL A 351 -11.23 -5.12 28.69
C VAL A 351 -11.74 -4.67 30.05
N PHE A 352 -11.63 -5.55 31.02
CA PHE A 352 -12.01 -5.29 32.40
C PHE A 352 -10.80 -5.20 33.32
N THR A 353 -10.84 -4.27 34.27
CA THR A 353 -9.95 -4.34 35.42
C THR A 353 -10.49 -5.35 36.46
N PRO A 354 -9.63 -5.92 37.35
CA PRO A 354 -10.09 -6.96 38.26
C PRO A 354 -11.18 -6.54 39.26
N ASP A 355 -11.44 -5.24 39.42
CA ASP A 355 -12.59 -4.71 40.19
C ASP A 355 -13.94 -4.85 39.44
N GLY A 356 -13.93 -5.47 38.25
CA GLY A 356 -15.11 -5.68 37.42
C GLY A 356 -15.50 -4.48 36.55
N THR A 357 -14.65 -3.43 36.52
CA THR A 357 -14.95 -2.25 35.71
C THR A 357 -14.58 -2.49 34.25
N LEU A 358 -15.54 -2.32 33.34
CA LEU A 358 -15.29 -2.28 31.91
C LEU A 358 -14.52 -1.00 31.57
N ARG A 359 -13.34 -1.16 31.02
CA ARG A 359 -12.46 -0.04 30.62
C ARG A 359 -12.55 0.27 29.13
N TYR A 360 -12.65 -0.78 28.31
CA TYR A 360 -12.82 -0.67 26.87
C TYR A 360 -13.79 -1.72 26.38
N ALA A 361 -14.76 -1.35 25.55
CA ALA A 361 -15.62 -2.32 24.89
C ALA A 361 -14.91 -2.88 23.63
N LYS A 362 -15.19 -4.11 23.30
CA LYS A 362 -14.69 -4.75 22.08
C LYS A 362 -14.94 -3.88 20.85
N GLY A 363 -13.89 -3.63 20.07
CA GLY A 363 -13.93 -2.84 18.84
C GLY A 363 -13.74 -1.33 19.05
N ASP A 364 -13.70 -0.83 20.28
CA ASP A 364 -13.38 0.57 20.54
C ASP A 364 -11.99 0.92 20.00
N VAL A 365 -11.88 2.05 19.33
CA VAL A 365 -10.58 2.66 18.98
C VAL A 365 -10.00 3.28 20.23
N ILE A 366 -8.89 2.74 20.68
CA ILE A 366 -8.28 3.13 21.95
C ILE A 366 -7.20 4.17 21.74
N ASP A 367 -6.41 4.00 20.66
CA ASP A 367 -5.31 4.91 20.34
C ASP A 367 -5.07 4.94 18.83
N THR A 368 -4.49 6.03 18.37
CA THR A 368 -4.01 6.18 17.00
C THR A 368 -2.58 6.66 17.04
N LEU A 369 -1.70 5.93 16.37
CA LEU A 369 -0.25 6.14 16.45
C LEU A 369 0.31 6.45 15.06
N THR A 370 1.35 7.29 15.04
CA THR A 370 2.14 7.56 13.84
C THR A 370 3.61 7.23 14.11
N THR A 371 4.24 6.47 13.23
CA THR A 371 5.65 6.08 13.41
C THR A 371 6.60 7.25 13.18
N THR A 372 7.63 7.31 14.00
CA THR A 372 8.73 8.28 13.97
C THR A 372 9.81 7.90 12.94
N ALA A 373 10.86 8.71 12.83
CA ALA A 373 11.93 8.55 11.84
C ALA A 373 12.67 7.19 11.93
N ASP A 374 12.70 6.59 13.10
CA ASP A 374 13.29 5.26 13.33
C ASP A 374 12.30 4.11 13.09
N GLY A 375 11.09 4.40 12.68
CA GLY A 375 10.03 3.43 12.43
C GLY A 375 9.30 2.96 13.67
N THR A 376 9.47 3.63 14.82
CA THR A 376 8.79 3.22 16.05
C THR A 376 7.60 4.11 16.38
N ALA A 377 6.62 3.53 17.05
CA ALA A 377 5.53 4.25 17.69
C ALA A 377 5.15 3.53 18.98
N GLU A 378 4.75 4.26 20.01
CA GLU A 378 4.36 3.72 21.30
C GLU A 378 2.99 4.27 21.70
N SER A 379 2.12 3.37 22.17
CA SER A 379 0.80 3.75 22.65
C SER A 379 0.88 4.55 23.96
N ARG A 380 -0.19 5.25 24.27
CA ARG A 380 -0.45 5.65 25.65
C ARG A 380 -0.52 4.41 26.56
N GLU A 381 -0.60 4.62 27.86
CA GLU A 381 -0.81 3.55 28.81
C GLU A 381 -2.23 2.97 28.67
N LEU A 382 -2.30 1.67 28.45
CA LEU A 382 -3.51 0.91 28.25
C LEU A 382 -3.70 -0.09 29.38
N TYR A 383 -4.93 -0.47 29.69
CA TYR A 383 -5.22 -1.53 30.64
C TYR A 383 -4.77 -2.89 30.08
N LEU A 384 -4.49 -3.84 30.99
CA LEU A 384 -4.13 -5.20 30.59
C LEU A 384 -5.28 -5.85 29.81
N GLY A 385 -4.97 -6.53 28.72
CA GLY A 385 -5.97 -7.15 27.84
C GLY A 385 -5.43 -7.38 26.44
N LYS A 386 -6.34 -7.77 25.53
CA LYS A 386 -6.01 -8.06 24.13
C LYS A 386 -6.44 -6.91 23.23
N TYR A 387 -5.57 -6.61 22.30
CA TYR A 387 -5.73 -5.50 21.37
C TYR A 387 -5.48 -5.96 19.94
N GLU A 388 -6.19 -5.35 19.01
CA GLU A 388 -5.98 -5.43 17.58
C GLU A 388 -5.26 -4.17 17.11
N ILE A 389 -4.27 -4.36 16.25
CA ILE A 389 -3.48 -3.29 15.65
C ILE A 389 -3.65 -3.41 14.15
N GLN A 390 -4.09 -2.34 13.51
CA GLN A 390 -4.28 -2.26 12.07
C GLN A 390 -3.61 -1.02 11.52
N GLU A 391 -2.86 -1.19 10.44
CA GLU A 391 -2.35 -0.07 9.67
C GLU A 391 -3.50 0.60 8.91
N ILE A 392 -3.72 1.88 9.12
CA ILE A 392 -4.77 2.66 8.45
C ILE A 392 -4.20 3.53 7.32
N LYS A 393 -2.89 3.76 7.35
CA LYS A 393 -2.15 4.47 6.31
C LYS A 393 -0.70 4.03 6.29
N ALA A 394 -0.23 3.63 5.11
CA ALA A 394 1.16 3.27 4.93
C ALA A 394 2.09 4.50 4.88
N PRO A 395 3.39 4.34 5.16
CA PRO A 395 4.39 5.37 4.89
C PRO A 395 4.43 5.73 3.41
N TYR A 396 4.86 6.94 3.10
CA TYR A 396 5.06 7.38 1.72
C TYR A 396 5.94 6.40 0.92
N GLY A 397 5.47 6.01 -0.23
CA GLY A 397 6.16 5.07 -1.11
C GLY A 397 5.91 3.59 -0.80
N MET A 398 5.08 3.29 0.20
CA MET A 398 4.80 1.92 0.64
C MET A 398 3.37 1.48 0.34
N VAL A 399 3.18 0.19 0.28
CA VAL A 399 1.87 -0.46 0.17
C VAL A 399 1.38 -0.82 1.56
N ARG A 400 0.13 -0.49 1.87
CA ARG A 400 -0.47 -0.74 3.18
C ARG A 400 -0.64 -2.25 3.42
N ASP A 401 -0.30 -2.66 4.64
CA ASP A 401 -0.62 -3.99 5.13
C ASP A 401 -2.02 -3.97 5.78
N ASP A 402 -2.99 -4.58 5.12
CA ASP A 402 -4.37 -4.67 5.61
C ASP A 402 -4.55 -5.76 6.69
N SER A 403 -3.49 -6.45 7.09
CA SER A 403 -3.55 -7.45 8.14
C SER A 403 -3.87 -6.83 9.50
N VAL A 404 -4.64 -7.56 10.29
CA VAL A 404 -4.94 -7.19 11.67
C VAL A 404 -4.02 -8.02 12.58
N LEU A 405 -3.14 -7.35 13.28
CA LEU A 405 -2.26 -7.97 14.26
C LEU A 405 -2.88 -7.93 15.65
N THR A 406 -2.51 -8.88 16.49
CA THR A 406 -2.95 -8.93 17.87
C THR A 406 -1.77 -8.71 18.82
N ALA A 407 -1.99 -7.94 19.86
CA ALA A 407 -1.07 -7.77 20.98
C ALA A 407 -1.80 -8.01 22.28
N GLU A 408 -1.12 -8.60 23.24
CA GLU A 408 -1.65 -8.84 24.57
C GLU A 408 -0.76 -8.17 25.62
N LEU A 409 -1.37 -7.34 26.46
CA LEU A 409 -0.74 -6.77 27.63
C LEU A 409 -1.08 -7.66 28.83
N VAL A 410 -0.08 -8.33 29.35
CA VAL A 410 -0.23 -9.27 30.44
C VAL A 410 0.38 -8.73 31.73
N TYR A 411 -0.14 -9.20 32.88
CA TYR A 411 0.40 -8.84 34.17
C TYR A 411 1.87 -9.26 34.31
N ALA A 412 2.73 -8.30 34.60
CA ALA A 412 4.18 -8.50 34.71
C ALA A 412 4.72 -8.55 36.12
N GLY A 413 3.83 -8.63 37.13
CA GLY A 413 4.18 -8.61 38.56
C GLY A 413 3.95 -7.23 39.19
N GLN A 414 3.79 -7.24 40.52
CA GLN A 414 3.37 -6.06 41.30
C GLN A 414 4.39 -4.90 41.32
N GLU A 415 5.66 -5.17 41.02
CA GLU A 415 6.74 -4.17 41.00
C GLU A 415 6.81 -3.38 39.73
N ILE A 416 6.09 -3.82 38.70
CA ILE A 416 6.07 -3.19 37.36
C ILE A 416 4.82 -2.32 37.28
N SER A 417 4.99 -1.01 37.16
CA SER A 417 3.87 -0.09 37.00
C SER A 417 3.31 -0.10 35.57
N VAL A 418 4.19 -0.18 34.57
CA VAL A 418 3.84 -0.21 33.16
C VAL A 418 4.59 -1.35 32.46
N THR A 419 3.86 -2.35 32.02
CA THR A 419 4.42 -3.42 31.18
C THR A 419 4.49 -2.97 29.71
N SER A 420 5.12 -3.76 28.87
CA SER A 420 5.18 -3.47 27.43
C SER A 420 5.14 -4.73 26.61
N THR A 421 4.60 -4.59 25.41
CA THR A 421 4.70 -5.59 24.34
C THR A 421 5.00 -4.88 23.02
N SER A 422 5.52 -5.62 22.05
CA SER A 422 5.84 -5.02 20.74
C SER A 422 5.32 -5.88 19.62
N VAL A 423 4.94 -5.22 18.53
CA VAL A 423 4.59 -5.84 17.27
C VAL A 423 5.42 -5.24 16.14
N ALA A 424 5.83 -6.09 15.21
CA ALA A 424 6.53 -5.65 14.01
C ALA A 424 5.59 -5.73 12.81
N VAL A 425 5.59 -4.68 12.00
CA VAL A 425 4.81 -4.58 10.76
C VAL A 425 5.75 -4.24 9.63
N VAL A 426 5.68 -5.03 8.57
CA VAL A 426 6.54 -4.86 7.38
C VAL A 426 5.67 -4.39 6.23
N ASN A 427 6.08 -3.29 5.56
CA ASN A 427 5.44 -2.91 4.30
C ASN A 427 6.37 -3.19 3.14
N GLU A 428 5.75 -3.61 2.06
CA GLU A 428 6.42 -3.66 0.77
C GLU A 428 6.41 -2.27 0.13
N ARG A 429 7.46 -1.97 -0.58
CA ARG A 429 7.59 -0.74 -1.36
C ARG A 429 6.67 -0.79 -2.58
N GLN A 430 6.06 0.34 -2.94
CA GLN A 430 5.42 0.47 -4.24
C GLN A 430 6.48 0.34 -5.33
N LYS A 431 6.21 -0.52 -6.30
CA LYS A 431 7.09 -0.80 -7.44
C LYS A 431 6.55 -0.17 -8.71
N VAL A 432 7.40 -0.11 -9.73
CA VAL A 432 7.01 0.37 -11.05
C VAL A 432 7.30 -0.68 -12.10
N GLU A 433 6.40 -0.82 -13.03
CA GLU A 433 6.59 -1.56 -14.29
C GLU A 433 6.62 -0.55 -15.44
N VAL A 434 7.77 -0.47 -16.12
CA VAL A 434 7.94 0.40 -17.27
C VAL A 434 7.91 -0.46 -18.53
N LYS A 435 6.91 -0.21 -19.36
CA LYS A 435 6.67 -0.94 -20.60
C LYS A 435 6.66 -0.01 -21.79
N LEU A 436 7.21 -0.44 -22.89
CA LEU A 436 7.11 0.24 -24.16
C LEU A 436 6.69 -0.71 -25.28
N TYR A 437 6.18 -0.11 -26.33
CA TYR A 437 5.80 -0.79 -27.56
C TYR A 437 6.67 -0.27 -28.68
N LYS A 438 7.18 -1.18 -29.50
CA LYS A 438 8.08 -0.90 -30.61
C LYS A 438 7.49 -1.45 -31.88
N ASP A 439 7.58 -0.64 -32.92
CA ASP A 439 7.26 -1.08 -34.29
C ASP A 439 8.38 -0.66 -35.25
N LEU A 440 8.50 -1.37 -36.31
CA LEU A 440 9.43 -1.11 -37.40
C LEU A 440 8.66 -0.89 -38.69
N GLU A 441 9.06 0.12 -39.47
CA GLU A 441 8.56 0.27 -40.82
C GLU A 441 8.86 -1.00 -41.62
N LYS A 442 7.89 -1.47 -42.39
CA LYS A 442 8.02 -2.66 -43.23
C LYS A 442 8.00 -2.27 -44.70
N ASP A 443 8.80 -2.98 -45.48
CA ASP A 443 8.80 -2.87 -46.90
C ASP A 443 8.71 -4.27 -47.51
N GLU A 444 7.49 -4.61 -48.00
CA GLU A 444 7.22 -5.94 -48.55
C GLU A 444 7.96 -6.18 -49.88
N LEU A 445 8.12 -5.12 -50.71
CA LEU A 445 8.80 -5.23 -51.99
C LEU A 445 10.28 -5.59 -51.78
N PHE A 446 10.92 -4.92 -50.83
CA PHE A 446 12.33 -5.15 -50.53
C PHE A 446 12.55 -6.21 -49.46
N GLN A 447 11.46 -6.75 -48.85
CA GLN A 447 11.46 -7.78 -47.81
C GLN A 447 12.21 -7.33 -46.53
N ILE A 448 11.98 -6.10 -46.09
CA ILE A 448 12.54 -5.53 -44.89
C ILE A 448 11.46 -5.48 -43.80
N GLY A 449 11.81 -5.76 -42.55
CA GLY A 449 10.91 -5.66 -41.41
C GLY A 449 10.02 -6.91 -41.18
N SER A 450 10.25 -7.99 -41.91
CA SER A 450 9.50 -9.24 -41.79
C SER A 450 10.29 -10.36 -41.07
N GLY A 451 11.53 -10.12 -40.70
CA GLY A 451 12.42 -11.05 -40.03
C GLY A 451 12.57 -10.77 -38.52
N ASP A 452 13.74 -10.92 -38.05
CA ASP A 452 14.13 -10.78 -36.64
C ASP A 452 14.74 -9.41 -36.27
N GLU A 453 14.61 -8.43 -37.21
CA GLU A 453 15.18 -7.09 -37.06
C GLU A 453 14.74 -6.40 -35.75
N ILE A 454 13.50 -6.66 -35.33
CA ILE A 454 12.96 -6.11 -34.07
C ILE A 454 13.73 -6.59 -32.84
N LEU A 455 14.34 -7.77 -32.87
CA LEU A 455 15.15 -8.32 -31.78
C LEU A 455 16.52 -7.61 -31.65
N HIS A 456 16.91 -6.83 -32.65
CA HIS A 456 18.12 -6.03 -32.62
C HIS A 456 17.88 -4.60 -32.10
N VAL A 457 16.66 -4.30 -31.65
CA VAL A 457 16.31 -3.01 -31.07
C VAL A 457 16.49 -3.06 -29.56
N TYR A 458 17.24 -2.12 -29.05
CA TYR A 458 17.53 -1.96 -27.62
C TYR A 458 17.19 -0.55 -27.18
N PHE A 459 16.66 -0.44 -25.97
CA PHE A 459 16.44 0.83 -25.30
C PHE A 459 17.24 0.89 -24.03
N ALA A 460 17.71 2.07 -23.69
CA ALA A 460 18.39 2.37 -22.47
C ALA A 460 17.53 3.24 -21.57
N LEU A 461 17.50 2.88 -20.28
CA LEU A 461 16.81 3.59 -19.21
C LEU A 461 17.83 4.39 -18.42
N TYR A 462 17.58 5.69 -18.26
CA TYR A 462 18.44 6.64 -17.56
C TYR A 462 17.68 7.33 -16.44
N ALA A 463 18.39 7.74 -15.39
CA ALA A 463 17.87 8.69 -14.43
C ALA A 463 17.80 10.08 -15.07
N ALA A 464 16.66 10.78 -14.95
CA ALA A 464 16.53 12.15 -15.44
C ALA A 464 17.03 13.19 -14.43
N GLU A 465 17.17 12.79 -13.18
CA GLU A 465 17.64 13.61 -12.06
C GLU A 465 18.61 12.80 -11.18
N GLU A 466 19.30 13.46 -10.29
CA GLU A 466 20.11 12.77 -9.28
C GLU A 466 19.22 12.11 -8.24
N LEU A 467 19.37 10.80 -8.06
CA LEU A 467 18.64 10.01 -7.08
C LEU A 467 19.60 9.60 -5.95
N THR A 468 19.32 10.10 -4.76
CA THR A 468 20.18 9.88 -3.59
C THR A 468 19.64 8.77 -2.71
N ALA A 469 20.46 7.77 -2.44
CA ALA A 469 20.16 6.69 -1.50
C ALA A 469 20.43 7.11 -0.04
N ALA A 470 19.93 6.29 0.89
CA ALA A 470 20.04 6.57 2.33
C ALA A 470 21.48 6.66 2.84
N ASP A 471 22.44 5.94 2.24
CA ASP A 471 23.86 6.00 2.58
C ASP A 471 24.61 7.19 1.93
N GLY A 472 23.90 8.01 1.13
CA GLY A 472 24.45 9.15 0.41
C GLY A 472 25.05 8.80 -0.95
N SER A 473 25.07 7.55 -1.37
CA SER A 473 25.40 7.17 -2.74
C SER A 473 24.32 7.62 -3.72
N VAL A 474 24.70 7.92 -4.95
CA VAL A 474 23.78 8.54 -5.91
C VAL A 474 23.76 7.81 -7.25
N ILE A 475 22.60 7.79 -7.88
CA ILE A 475 22.49 7.64 -9.33
C ILE A 475 22.52 9.07 -9.88
N PRO A 476 23.55 9.46 -10.63
CA PRO A 476 23.62 10.83 -11.14
C PRO A 476 22.54 11.08 -12.20
N ALA A 477 22.22 12.32 -12.46
CA ALA A 477 21.46 12.69 -13.65
C ALA A 477 22.17 12.15 -14.90
N ASP A 478 21.39 11.65 -15.85
CA ASP A 478 21.84 10.92 -17.05
C ASP A 478 22.60 9.61 -16.75
N GLY A 479 22.53 9.12 -15.53
CA GLY A 479 23.10 7.82 -15.14
C GLY A 479 22.33 6.66 -15.81
N LEU A 480 23.06 5.80 -16.53
CA LEU A 480 22.52 4.62 -17.19
C LEU A 480 22.14 3.55 -16.15
N ILE A 481 20.91 3.09 -16.19
CA ILE A 481 20.41 2.06 -15.27
C ILE A 481 20.33 0.70 -15.98
N GLU A 482 19.66 0.64 -17.12
CA GLU A 482 19.43 -0.62 -17.82
C GLU A 482 19.46 -0.42 -19.34
N ILE A 483 19.95 -1.45 -20.04
CA ILE A 483 19.76 -1.61 -21.48
C ILE A 483 18.97 -2.89 -21.69
N ALA A 484 17.82 -2.79 -22.32
CA ALA A 484 16.93 -3.92 -22.56
C ALA A 484 16.57 -4.05 -24.04
N GLY A 485 16.40 -5.28 -24.51
CA GLY A 485 16.03 -5.61 -25.87
C GLY A 485 14.52 -5.79 -26.05
N VAL A 486 14.05 -5.40 -27.23
CA VAL A 486 12.66 -5.57 -27.64
C VAL A 486 12.37 -7.05 -27.91
N GLN A 487 11.22 -7.53 -27.51
CA GLN A 487 10.76 -8.90 -27.77
C GLN A 487 10.15 -9.04 -29.18
N ALA A 488 9.97 -10.27 -29.62
CA ALA A 488 9.43 -10.56 -30.96
C ALA A 488 8.02 -10.01 -31.21
N ASP A 489 7.26 -9.78 -30.15
CA ASP A 489 5.91 -9.18 -30.22
C ASP A 489 5.92 -7.65 -30.21
N GLY A 490 7.09 -7.04 -30.25
CA GLY A 490 7.26 -5.58 -30.20
C GLY A 490 7.16 -4.97 -28.82
N THR A 491 7.11 -5.77 -27.75
CA THR A 491 7.07 -5.27 -26.38
C THR A 491 8.46 -5.26 -25.73
N LEU A 492 8.66 -4.35 -24.79
CA LEU A 492 9.80 -4.34 -23.90
C LEU A 492 9.33 -3.93 -22.51
N VAL A 493 9.72 -4.68 -21.50
CA VAL A 493 9.53 -4.35 -20.08
C VAL A 493 10.90 -4.27 -19.44
N PHE A 494 11.19 -3.14 -18.78
CA PHE A 494 12.45 -3.01 -18.03
C PHE A 494 12.37 -3.82 -16.76
N ALA A 495 13.46 -4.52 -16.45
CA ALA A 495 13.55 -5.41 -15.30
C ALA A 495 14.04 -4.72 -14.03
N SER A 496 14.66 -3.55 -14.15
CA SER A 496 15.25 -2.81 -13.03
C SER A 496 14.18 -2.36 -12.05
N ASP A 497 14.45 -2.61 -10.79
CA ASP A 497 13.63 -2.16 -9.68
C ASP A 497 14.01 -0.72 -9.33
N LEU A 498 13.14 0.23 -9.64
CA LEU A 498 13.44 1.66 -9.58
C LEU A 498 12.93 2.30 -8.29
N PRO A 499 13.70 3.20 -7.65
CA PRO A 499 13.17 4.11 -6.64
C PRO A 499 12.22 5.14 -7.25
N ILE A 500 11.39 5.74 -6.42
CA ILE A 500 10.56 6.88 -6.84
C ILE A 500 11.48 7.99 -7.36
N GLY A 501 11.16 8.53 -8.53
CA GLY A 501 11.97 9.54 -9.19
C GLY A 501 11.63 9.70 -10.66
N SER A 502 12.39 10.56 -11.32
CA SER A 502 12.24 10.88 -12.73
C SER A 502 13.28 10.17 -13.57
N TYR A 503 12.84 9.59 -14.67
CA TYR A 503 13.66 8.81 -15.60
C TYR A 503 13.34 9.19 -17.05
N TYR A 504 14.15 8.72 -17.96
CA TYR A 504 13.81 8.73 -19.37
C TYR A 504 14.34 7.49 -20.08
N VAL A 505 13.66 7.13 -21.14
CA VAL A 505 14.08 6.06 -22.06
C VAL A 505 14.55 6.68 -23.36
N LYS A 506 15.62 6.15 -23.90
CA LYS A 506 16.17 6.51 -25.20
C LYS A 506 16.50 5.24 -25.96
N GLU A 507 16.32 5.27 -27.27
CA GLU A 507 16.76 4.17 -28.12
C GLU A 507 18.29 4.06 -28.08
N TYR A 508 18.78 2.88 -27.79
CA TYR A 508 20.20 2.60 -27.62
C TYR A 508 20.84 1.99 -28.87
N ALA A 509 20.14 1.07 -29.50
CA ALA A 509 20.56 0.43 -30.72
C ALA A 509 19.35 -0.03 -31.53
N VAL A 510 19.51 -0.05 -32.82
CA VAL A 510 18.52 -0.54 -33.77
C VAL A 510 19.23 -1.38 -34.83
N ASP A 511 18.50 -2.24 -35.55
CA ASP A 511 19.04 -2.93 -36.71
C ASP A 511 19.58 -1.94 -37.74
N ALA A 512 20.68 -2.30 -38.41
CA ALA A 512 21.41 -1.42 -39.33
C ALA A 512 20.57 -0.85 -40.48
N GLN A 513 19.44 -1.46 -40.78
CA GLN A 513 18.54 -1.04 -41.81
C GLN A 513 17.67 0.16 -41.45
N TYR A 514 17.63 0.53 -40.17
CA TYR A 514 16.73 1.54 -39.64
C TYR A 514 17.45 2.75 -39.09
N LEU A 515 16.74 3.86 -39.08
CA LEU A 515 17.18 5.09 -38.42
C LEU A 515 16.98 4.97 -36.91
N ILE A 516 18.04 5.14 -36.17
CA ILE A 516 17.97 5.24 -34.70
C ILE A 516 17.28 6.56 -34.31
N SER A 517 16.38 6.50 -33.33
CA SER A 517 15.75 7.69 -32.76
C SER A 517 16.61 8.35 -31.72
N GLU A 518 16.78 9.67 -31.85
CA GLU A 518 17.44 10.50 -30.80
C GLU A 518 16.43 11.04 -29.76
N GLU A 519 15.16 10.74 -29.92
CA GLU A 519 14.12 11.17 -28.99
C GLU A 519 14.28 10.52 -27.61
N THR A 520 13.92 11.29 -26.60
CA THR A 520 13.86 10.82 -25.22
C THR A 520 12.43 10.79 -24.74
N TYR A 521 12.07 9.74 -24.03
CA TYR A 521 10.72 9.52 -23.52
C TYR A 521 10.76 9.62 -21.99
N PRO A 522 10.19 10.68 -21.42
CA PRO A 522 10.22 10.90 -19.98
C PRO A 522 9.31 9.91 -19.26
N ILE A 523 9.74 9.51 -18.07
CA ILE A 523 9.02 8.63 -17.15
C ILE A 523 9.05 9.29 -15.78
N ALA A 524 7.90 9.47 -15.16
CA ALA A 524 7.78 9.93 -13.80
C ALA A 524 7.21 8.79 -12.93
N PHE A 525 8.05 8.15 -12.15
CA PHE A 525 7.59 7.24 -11.12
C PHE A 525 7.34 8.04 -9.85
N THR A 526 6.08 8.31 -9.58
CA THR A 526 5.59 9.01 -8.39
C THR A 526 4.74 8.06 -7.57
N TYR A 527 4.74 8.27 -6.26
CA TYR A 527 3.85 7.52 -5.37
C TYR A 527 2.39 7.79 -5.73
N GLU A 528 1.62 6.74 -5.96
CA GLU A 528 0.22 6.83 -6.37
C GLU A 528 -0.71 6.84 -5.15
N ASP A 529 -0.76 5.74 -4.42
CA ASP A 529 -1.49 5.56 -3.18
C ASP A 529 -0.96 4.34 -2.41
N ASP A 530 -1.49 4.10 -1.21
CA ASP A 530 -1.05 2.98 -0.37
C ASP A 530 -1.73 1.64 -0.67
N THR A 531 -2.56 1.57 -1.70
CA THR A 531 -3.24 0.35 -2.14
C THR A 531 -2.68 -0.21 -3.45
N THR A 532 -1.95 0.61 -4.21
CA THR A 532 -1.35 0.23 -5.49
C THR A 532 0.03 -0.38 -5.26
N ALA A 533 0.17 -1.68 -5.50
CA ALA A 533 1.45 -2.39 -5.35
C ALA A 533 2.43 -2.08 -6.50
N VAL A 534 1.95 -1.96 -7.72
CA VAL A 534 2.75 -1.73 -8.92
C VAL A 534 2.12 -0.63 -9.77
N VAL A 535 2.83 0.46 -9.93
CA VAL A 535 2.50 1.52 -10.89
C VAL A 535 2.92 1.07 -12.28
N ARG A 536 2.00 1.09 -13.23
CA ARG A 536 2.28 0.73 -14.61
C ARG A 536 2.41 1.97 -15.46
N ILE A 537 3.58 2.12 -16.09
CA ILE A 537 3.88 3.25 -16.96
C ILE A 537 4.12 2.72 -18.37
N GLU A 538 3.30 3.13 -19.29
CA GLU A 538 3.48 2.87 -20.70
C GLU A 538 4.19 4.06 -21.34
N VAL A 539 5.41 3.82 -21.81
CA VAL A 539 6.25 4.81 -22.47
C VAL A 539 5.54 5.33 -23.73
N ASN A 540 5.71 6.61 -24.05
CA ASN A 540 5.06 7.25 -25.19
C ASN A 540 3.52 7.13 -25.18
N ASN A 541 2.92 7.19 -23.97
CA ASN A 541 1.48 7.03 -23.74
C ASN A 541 0.89 5.73 -24.33
N GLY A 542 1.68 4.67 -24.39
CA GLY A 542 1.27 3.37 -24.94
C GLY A 542 1.29 3.29 -26.48
N GLU A 543 1.70 4.35 -27.16
CA GLU A 543 1.88 4.34 -28.61
C GLU A 543 3.21 3.70 -28.97
N ALA A 544 3.20 2.88 -30.02
CA ALA A 544 4.41 2.22 -30.49
C ALA A 544 5.43 3.23 -31.05
N ILE A 545 6.67 3.09 -30.63
CA ILE A 545 7.80 3.87 -31.14
C ILE A 545 8.22 3.25 -32.47
N LEU A 546 8.11 4.03 -33.53
CA LEU A 546 8.38 3.57 -34.90
C LEU A 546 9.77 3.97 -35.36
N ASN A 547 10.58 3.03 -35.83
CA ASN A 547 11.77 3.36 -36.62
C ASN A 547 11.43 3.26 -38.13
N ARG A 548 11.98 4.21 -38.84
CA ARG A 548 11.87 4.25 -40.29
C ARG A 548 13.09 3.61 -40.93
N ILE A 549 12.86 2.98 -42.09
CA ILE A 549 13.92 2.38 -42.90
C ILE A 549 14.84 3.48 -43.42
N ILE A 550 16.14 3.25 -43.36
CA ILE A 550 17.12 4.09 -44.06
C ILE A 550 16.88 3.98 -45.55
N ARG A 551 16.69 5.12 -46.23
CA ARG A 551 16.40 5.17 -47.64
C ARG A 551 17.28 6.18 -48.33
N GLY A 552 17.65 5.87 -49.57
CA GLY A 552 18.40 6.74 -50.45
C GLY A 552 17.83 6.73 -51.88
N SER A 553 18.54 7.29 -52.78
CA SER A 553 18.24 7.28 -54.21
C SER A 553 19.45 6.91 -55.06
N ILE A 554 19.19 6.42 -56.26
CA ILE A 554 20.22 6.07 -57.21
C ILE A 554 19.91 6.87 -58.50
N THR A 555 20.90 7.56 -59.01
CA THR A 555 20.76 8.39 -60.22
C THR A 555 21.82 8.02 -61.23
N GLY A 556 21.49 8.20 -62.48
CA GLY A 556 22.43 8.03 -63.59
C GLY A 556 22.01 8.85 -64.78
N ILE A 557 22.93 9.02 -65.71
CA ILE A 557 22.69 9.68 -66.94
C ILE A 557 23.04 8.74 -68.11
N LYS A 558 22.11 8.44 -68.92
CA LYS A 558 22.31 7.59 -70.12
C LYS A 558 22.82 8.44 -71.27
N VAL A 559 23.95 8.03 -71.82
CA VAL A 559 24.60 8.78 -72.88
C VAL A 559 25.06 7.84 -74.01
N ASP A 560 25.30 8.41 -75.16
CA ASP A 560 26.00 7.75 -76.27
C ASP A 560 27.52 7.89 -76.15
N GLU A 561 28.28 7.40 -77.11
CA GLU A 561 29.70 7.45 -77.18
C GLU A 561 30.29 8.86 -77.35
N GLN A 562 29.48 9.87 -77.63
CA GLN A 562 29.82 11.28 -77.69
C GLN A 562 29.52 12.00 -76.38
N GLY A 563 28.79 11.34 -75.48
CA GLY A 563 28.32 11.93 -74.22
C GLY A 563 26.99 12.65 -74.36
N GLU A 564 26.28 12.50 -75.49
CA GLU A 564 24.94 13.05 -75.65
C GLU A 564 23.90 12.19 -74.95
N PRO A 565 22.86 12.83 -74.36
CA PRO A 565 21.83 12.13 -73.64
C PRO A 565 21.03 11.14 -74.45
N LEU A 566 20.74 9.97 -73.91
CA LEU A 566 19.90 8.95 -74.54
C LEU A 566 18.63 8.70 -73.69
N PRO A 567 17.46 9.07 -74.29
CA PRO A 567 16.18 8.72 -73.65
C PRO A 567 15.78 7.25 -73.92
N ASN A 568 14.77 6.77 -73.21
CA ASN A 568 14.11 5.48 -73.33
C ASN A 568 15.01 4.26 -73.10
N ALA A 569 16.12 4.41 -72.41
CA ALA A 569 16.83 3.28 -71.80
C ALA A 569 16.10 2.84 -70.55
N VAL A 570 15.85 1.58 -70.35
CA VAL A 570 15.18 1.05 -69.19
C VAL A 570 16.20 0.33 -68.31
N PHE A 571 16.26 0.79 -67.09
CA PHE A 571 17.10 0.16 -66.03
C PHE A 571 16.24 -0.60 -65.05
N GLY A 572 16.73 -1.74 -64.58
CA GLY A 572 16.15 -2.53 -63.51
C GLY A 572 16.98 -2.41 -62.23
N LEU A 573 16.30 -2.32 -61.12
CA LEU A 573 16.88 -2.48 -59.79
C LEU A 573 16.66 -3.90 -59.31
N PHE A 574 17.70 -4.57 -58.87
CA PHE A 574 17.66 -5.99 -58.53
C PHE A 574 18.25 -6.26 -57.15
N ARG A 575 17.90 -7.41 -56.56
CA ARG A 575 18.55 -7.92 -55.37
C ARG A 575 20.02 -8.28 -55.65
N ALA A 576 20.82 -8.21 -54.63
CA ALA A 576 22.27 -8.49 -54.73
C ALA A 576 22.60 -9.93 -55.18
N ASP A 577 21.71 -10.87 -54.99
CA ASP A 577 21.84 -12.26 -55.41
C ASP A 577 21.19 -12.58 -56.78
N CYS A 578 20.68 -11.56 -57.46
CA CYS A 578 20.05 -11.72 -58.77
C CYS A 578 21.08 -12.12 -59.83
N THR A 579 20.76 -13.15 -60.59
CA THR A 579 21.57 -13.65 -61.70
C THR A 579 20.88 -13.60 -63.06
N ASP A 580 19.57 -13.36 -63.05
CA ASP A 580 18.73 -13.25 -64.26
C ASP A 580 18.05 -11.86 -64.30
N PHE A 581 18.64 -10.98 -65.07
CA PHE A 581 18.29 -9.55 -65.13
C PHE A 581 17.18 -9.27 -66.17
N THR A 582 16.00 -9.71 -65.85
CA THR A 582 14.80 -9.47 -66.66
C THR A 582 13.88 -8.48 -65.96
N GLU A 583 12.99 -7.85 -66.72
CA GLU A 583 11.96 -6.95 -66.16
C GLU A 583 11.13 -7.62 -65.07
N ASN A 584 10.82 -8.89 -65.24
CA ASN A 584 10.03 -9.65 -64.27
C ASN A 584 10.77 -9.87 -62.93
N ASN A 585 12.09 -9.88 -62.93
CA ASN A 585 12.94 -10.05 -61.74
C ASN A 585 13.38 -8.70 -61.16
N ALA A 586 13.12 -7.60 -61.83
CA ALA A 586 13.42 -6.26 -61.35
C ALA A 586 12.45 -5.90 -60.22
N LEU A 587 12.97 -5.37 -59.11
CA LEU A 587 12.17 -4.79 -58.04
C LEU A 587 11.49 -3.49 -58.49
N LEU A 588 12.25 -2.66 -59.15
CA LEU A 588 11.80 -1.41 -59.77
C LEU A 588 12.43 -1.26 -61.15
N THR A 589 11.80 -0.49 -61.98
CA THR A 589 12.35 -0.07 -63.27
C THR A 589 12.35 1.46 -63.37
N ALA A 590 13.34 1.99 -64.08
CA ALA A 590 13.44 3.41 -64.37
C ALA A 590 13.82 3.59 -65.84
N GLU A 591 13.17 4.53 -66.51
CA GLU A 591 13.43 4.87 -67.90
C GLU A 591 14.17 6.20 -67.97
N SER A 592 15.17 6.30 -68.87
CA SER A 592 15.88 7.53 -69.01
C SER A 592 15.04 8.57 -69.74
N ALA A 593 15.05 9.80 -69.27
CA ALA A 593 14.32 10.95 -69.80
C ALA A 593 15.04 11.57 -71.02
N GLU A 594 14.46 12.62 -71.58
CA GLU A 594 15.01 13.35 -72.75
C GLU A 594 16.45 13.88 -72.48
N ASP A 595 16.78 14.19 -71.20
CA ASP A 595 18.11 14.62 -70.80
C ASP A 595 19.03 13.45 -70.37
N GLY A 596 18.58 12.21 -70.65
CA GLY A 596 19.30 11.00 -70.32
C GLY A 596 19.22 10.61 -68.84
N SER A 597 18.66 11.45 -67.97
CA SER A 597 18.60 11.17 -66.54
C SER A 597 17.59 10.07 -66.20
N PHE A 598 17.93 9.24 -65.24
CA PHE A 598 17.03 8.29 -64.62
C PHE A 598 17.33 8.22 -63.14
N SER A 599 16.32 7.85 -62.36
CA SER A 599 16.47 7.68 -60.90
C SER A 599 15.62 6.55 -60.37
N PHE A 600 16.12 5.94 -59.30
CA PHE A 600 15.36 5.08 -58.40
C PHE A 600 15.29 5.80 -57.05
N GLU A 601 14.07 6.16 -56.66
CA GLU A 601 13.79 6.88 -55.39
C GLU A 601 13.36 5.94 -54.28
N ASN A 602 13.58 6.36 -53.06
CA ASN A 602 13.13 5.62 -51.84
C ASN A 602 13.71 4.20 -51.74
N ILE A 603 14.93 4.00 -52.18
CA ILE A 603 15.61 2.71 -52.12
C ILE A 603 16.07 2.45 -50.70
N PRO A 604 15.66 1.34 -50.09
CA PRO A 604 15.98 1.06 -48.71
C PRO A 604 17.44 0.64 -48.54
N TYR A 605 17.88 0.67 -47.26
CA TYR A 605 19.18 0.13 -46.83
C TYR A 605 19.44 -1.26 -47.47
N GLY A 606 20.63 -1.46 -47.96
CA GLY A 606 21.04 -2.73 -48.53
C GLY A 606 21.99 -2.57 -49.69
N VAL A 607 22.33 -3.70 -50.25
CA VAL A 607 23.13 -3.79 -51.51
C VAL A 607 22.20 -4.19 -52.66
N TRP A 608 22.23 -3.37 -53.71
CA TRP A 608 21.34 -3.53 -54.86
C TRP A 608 22.18 -3.56 -56.13
N LEU A 609 21.64 -4.22 -57.13
CA LEU A 609 22.24 -4.21 -58.47
C LEU A 609 21.38 -3.38 -59.39
N VAL A 610 22.04 -2.52 -60.20
CA VAL A 610 21.42 -1.78 -61.26
C VAL A 610 21.98 -2.27 -62.59
N ARG A 611 21.13 -2.60 -63.50
CA ARG A 611 21.49 -3.02 -64.85
C ARG A 611 20.48 -2.51 -65.87
N GLU A 612 20.99 -2.17 -67.07
CA GLU A 612 20.14 -1.91 -68.18
C GLU A 612 19.41 -3.18 -68.61
N ILE A 613 18.09 -3.12 -68.79
CA ILE A 613 17.26 -4.24 -69.25
C ILE A 613 16.66 -4.01 -70.66
N ALA A 614 16.61 -2.78 -71.08
CA ALA A 614 16.29 -2.44 -72.45
C ALA A 614 17.12 -1.21 -72.93
N ALA A 615 17.83 -1.34 -74.02
CA ALA A 615 18.59 -0.27 -74.59
C ALA A 615 17.67 0.65 -75.39
N PRO A 616 18.01 1.95 -75.59
CA PRO A 616 17.37 2.78 -76.52
C PRO A 616 17.45 2.21 -77.97
N GLU A 617 16.49 2.52 -78.80
CA GLU A 617 16.47 2.03 -80.16
C GLU A 617 17.75 2.44 -80.92
N GLY A 618 18.37 1.45 -81.50
CA GLY A 618 19.63 1.65 -82.23
C GLY A 618 20.90 1.50 -81.41
N TYR A 619 20.79 1.07 -80.19
CA TYR A 619 21.93 0.89 -79.30
C TYR A 619 22.02 -0.56 -78.79
N VAL A 620 23.24 -0.99 -78.47
CA VAL A 620 23.52 -2.29 -77.96
C VAL A 620 23.20 -2.30 -76.44
N LEU A 621 22.43 -3.27 -75.99
CA LEU A 621 22.15 -3.44 -74.56
C LEU A 621 23.46 -3.63 -73.76
N SER A 622 23.65 -2.79 -72.75
CA SER A 622 24.79 -2.91 -71.85
C SER A 622 24.65 -4.11 -70.88
N ASP A 623 25.69 -4.87 -70.78
CA ASP A 623 25.77 -5.98 -69.82
C ASP A 623 26.44 -5.59 -68.48
N GLU A 624 26.73 -4.30 -68.30
CA GLU A 624 27.35 -3.76 -67.08
C GLU A 624 26.39 -3.82 -65.89
N ILE A 625 26.90 -4.28 -64.76
CA ILE A 625 26.17 -4.40 -63.52
C ILE A 625 26.77 -3.42 -62.52
N PHE A 626 25.97 -2.50 -62.02
CA PHE A 626 26.37 -1.55 -60.98
C PHE A 626 25.93 -2.06 -59.63
N THR A 627 26.89 -2.32 -58.73
CA THR A 627 26.61 -2.67 -57.33
C THR A 627 26.52 -1.38 -56.55
N VAL A 628 25.37 -1.16 -55.94
CA VAL A 628 25.05 0.06 -55.17
C VAL A 628 24.74 -0.30 -53.74
N GLN A 629 25.30 0.44 -52.79
CA GLN A 629 25.04 0.27 -51.38
C GLN A 629 24.34 1.53 -50.84
N ILE A 630 23.15 1.35 -50.28
CA ILE A 630 22.45 2.35 -49.49
C ILE A 630 22.71 2.04 -48.04
N SER A 631 23.42 2.93 -47.32
CA SER A 631 23.78 2.75 -45.90
C SER A 631 23.48 3.98 -45.04
N GLU A 632 23.13 5.11 -45.66
CA GLU A 632 22.86 6.38 -45.01
C GLU A 632 21.55 6.97 -45.52
N SER A 633 20.81 7.61 -44.63
CA SER A 633 19.54 8.23 -44.98
C SER A 633 19.74 9.43 -45.90
N GLY A 634 18.97 9.48 -46.96
CA GLY A 634 19.03 10.54 -47.97
C GLY A 634 20.25 10.48 -48.90
N ALA A 635 21.04 9.39 -48.84
CA ALA A 635 22.15 9.19 -49.74
C ALA A 635 21.68 9.19 -51.21
N VAL A 636 22.39 9.91 -52.06
CA VAL A 636 22.21 9.89 -53.51
C VAL A 636 23.44 9.21 -54.12
N ILE A 637 23.24 8.04 -54.68
CA ILE A 637 24.30 7.31 -55.35
C ILE A 637 24.28 7.66 -56.82
N GLU A 638 25.30 8.38 -57.26
CA GLU A 638 25.43 8.80 -58.65
C GLU A 638 26.25 7.75 -59.43
N LEU A 639 25.61 7.09 -60.38
CA LEU A 639 26.29 6.15 -61.28
C LEU A 639 27.09 6.84 -62.37
N GLY A 640 26.86 8.16 -62.53
CA GLY A 640 27.50 8.96 -63.54
C GLY A 640 26.93 8.71 -64.93
N ASN A 641 27.78 8.94 -65.95
CA ASN A 641 27.39 8.71 -67.35
C ASN A 641 27.54 7.21 -67.69
N LEU A 642 26.44 6.62 -68.14
CA LEU A 642 26.38 5.23 -68.56
C LEU A 642 26.25 5.21 -70.08
N GLU A 643 27.31 4.79 -70.76
CA GLU A 643 27.40 4.82 -72.24
C GLU A 643 26.78 3.58 -72.88
N ASN A 644 26.00 3.76 -73.95
CA ASN A 644 25.67 2.65 -74.86
C ASN A 644 26.42 2.82 -76.15
N LYS A 645 26.85 1.71 -76.67
CA LYS A 645 27.44 1.65 -78.04
C LYS A 645 26.33 1.56 -79.05
N PRO A 646 26.42 2.32 -80.15
CA PRO A 646 25.41 2.18 -81.18
C PRO A 646 25.50 0.78 -81.82
N ILE A 647 24.38 0.26 -82.20
CA ILE A 647 24.32 -0.90 -83.09
C ILE A 647 24.98 -0.50 -84.40
N THR A 648 25.99 -1.23 -84.80
CA THR A 648 26.65 -1.07 -86.08
C THR A 648 26.67 -2.38 -86.82
N GLY A 649 26.49 -2.28 -88.13
CA GLY A 649 26.60 -3.42 -89.04
C GLY A 649 27.36 -3.07 -90.31
N GLU A 650 27.61 -4.01 -91.15
CA GLU A 650 28.32 -3.87 -92.38
C GLU A 650 27.40 -4.23 -93.53
N LEU A 651 27.33 -3.39 -94.59
CA LEU A 651 26.82 -3.79 -95.87
C LEU A 651 27.97 -4.26 -96.75
N GLU A 652 27.96 -5.49 -97.16
CA GLU A 652 28.91 -6.06 -98.10
C GLU A 652 28.19 -6.22 -99.43
N LEU A 653 28.54 -5.34 -100.42
CA LEU A 653 28.02 -5.31 -101.75
C LEU A 653 28.93 -5.99 -102.71
N THR A 654 28.48 -7.02 -103.33
CA THR A 654 29.22 -7.70 -104.39
C THR A 654 28.70 -7.26 -105.77
N LYS A 655 29.60 -6.82 -106.60
CA LYS A 655 29.31 -6.38 -107.95
C LYS A 655 29.74 -7.44 -108.97
N LYS A 656 28.86 -7.88 -109.81
CA LYS A 656 29.13 -8.92 -110.79
C LYS A 656 28.67 -8.49 -112.19
N ASP A 657 29.35 -9.08 -113.16
CA ASP A 657 28.89 -9.04 -114.56
C ASP A 657 27.64 -9.95 -114.73
N ILE A 658 26.56 -9.46 -115.26
CA ILE A 658 25.28 -10.20 -115.40
C ILE A 658 25.40 -11.40 -116.32
N SER A 659 26.37 -11.39 -117.22
CA SER A 659 26.49 -12.42 -118.25
C SER A 659 27.37 -13.61 -117.89
N ASP A 660 28.41 -13.39 -117.16
CA ASP A 660 29.43 -14.40 -116.78
C ASP A 660 29.71 -14.54 -115.31
N GLY A 661 29.09 -13.71 -114.43
CA GLY A 661 29.24 -13.68 -112.98
C GLY A 661 30.61 -13.17 -112.51
N LYS A 662 31.44 -12.61 -113.36
CA LYS A 662 32.76 -12.09 -113.02
C LYS A 662 32.60 -10.91 -112.03
N LEU A 663 33.43 -10.93 -111.00
CA LEU A 663 33.50 -9.83 -109.99
C LEU A 663 33.99 -8.54 -110.66
N LEU A 664 33.33 -7.41 -110.31
CA LEU A 664 33.59 -6.13 -110.96
C LEU A 664 34.19 -5.15 -109.92
N PRO A 665 35.48 -4.84 -109.99
CA PRO A 665 36.10 -3.77 -109.20
C PRO A 665 35.79 -2.41 -109.75
N GLY A 666 35.80 -1.38 -108.87
CA GLY A 666 35.65 0.02 -109.24
C GLY A 666 34.20 0.49 -109.46
N ALA A 667 33.19 -0.30 -109.13
CA ALA A 667 31.84 0.18 -109.05
C ALA A 667 31.63 1.07 -107.84
N GLY A 668 31.10 2.26 -108.07
CA GLY A 668 30.82 3.25 -107.03
C GLY A 668 29.40 3.11 -106.46
N PHE A 669 29.31 2.91 -105.20
CA PHE A 669 28.04 2.80 -104.46
C PHE A 669 27.90 3.93 -103.47
N ARG A 670 26.69 4.44 -103.34
CA ARG A 670 26.30 5.37 -102.29
C ARG A 670 25.17 4.78 -101.53
N ILE A 671 25.28 5.02 -100.21
CA ILE A 671 24.29 4.60 -99.25
C ILE A 671 23.55 5.83 -98.73
N LYS A 672 22.21 5.78 -98.80
CA LYS A 672 21.37 6.87 -98.30
C LYS A 672 20.52 6.43 -97.16
N ASP A 673 20.28 7.38 -96.20
CA ASP A 673 19.33 7.22 -95.13
C ASP A 673 17.88 7.36 -95.66
N THR A 674 16.90 7.25 -94.78
CA THR A 674 15.46 7.39 -95.05
C THR A 674 15.09 8.79 -95.52
N ASP A 675 15.87 9.81 -95.21
CA ASP A 675 15.67 11.20 -95.64
C ASP A 675 16.35 11.49 -96.97
N GLY A 676 17.04 10.50 -97.49
CA GLY A 676 17.70 10.60 -98.79
C GLY A 676 19.11 11.23 -98.76
N ASN A 677 19.65 11.44 -97.53
CA ASN A 677 21.01 11.94 -97.37
C ASN A 677 22.03 10.83 -97.65
N VAL A 678 23.12 11.15 -98.33
CA VAL A 678 24.22 10.21 -98.53
C VAL A 678 25.00 10.08 -97.25
N VAL A 679 25.01 8.89 -96.69
CA VAL A 679 25.72 8.58 -95.44
C VAL A 679 27.02 7.83 -95.56
N ALA A 680 27.22 7.19 -96.72
CA ALA A 680 28.48 6.59 -97.14
C ALA A 680 28.59 6.47 -98.66
N GLU A 681 29.80 6.55 -99.14
CA GLU A 681 30.16 6.27 -100.52
C GLU A 681 31.43 5.45 -100.59
N GLY A 682 31.53 4.57 -101.52
CA GLY A 682 32.69 3.74 -101.70
C GLY A 682 32.66 2.96 -102.99
N TYR A 683 33.78 2.36 -103.31
CA TYR A 683 33.97 1.60 -104.50
C TYR A 683 34.26 0.13 -104.22
N THR A 684 33.87 -0.77 -105.15
CA THR A 684 34.25 -2.16 -105.06
C THR A 684 35.75 -2.37 -105.18
N ASP A 685 36.33 -3.21 -104.39
CA ASP A 685 37.75 -3.54 -104.40
C ASP A 685 38.10 -4.49 -105.57
N GLU A 686 39.32 -5.00 -105.51
CA GLU A 686 39.82 -5.93 -106.52
C GLU A 686 39.00 -7.22 -106.62
N ASN A 687 38.25 -7.57 -105.55
CA ASN A 687 37.38 -8.71 -105.49
C ASN A 687 35.92 -8.37 -105.86
N GLY A 688 35.68 -7.14 -106.31
CA GLY A 688 34.35 -6.67 -106.61
C GLY A 688 33.44 -6.46 -105.42
N ILE A 689 33.97 -6.23 -104.25
CA ILE A 689 33.23 -6.05 -103.02
C ILE A 689 33.43 -4.64 -102.48
N ALA A 690 32.36 -3.96 -102.15
CA ALA A 690 32.34 -2.74 -101.36
C ALA A 690 31.78 -2.99 -99.97
N LYS A 691 32.39 -2.43 -98.94
CA LYS A 691 32.01 -2.57 -97.56
C LYS A 691 31.70 -1.23 -96.97
N PHE A 692 30.57 -1.16 -96.22
CA PHE A 692 30.11 0.05 -95.55
C PHE A 692 29.68 -0.27 -94.14
N THR A 693 30.38 0.31 -93.12
CA THR A 693 29.97 0.22 -91.73
C THR A 693 28.94 1.29 -91.46
N LEU A 694 27.76 0.89 -91.03
CA LEU A 694 26.60 1.76 -90.85
C LEU A 694 26.02 1.52 -89.46
N ARG A 695 25.40 2.58 -88.93
CA ARG A 695 24.64 2.46 -87.62
C ARG A 695 23.30 1.79 -87.86
N TYR A 696 22.59 1.46 -86.79
CA TYR A 696 21.20 1.03 -86.85
C TYR A 696 20.36 1.97 -87.66
N GLY A 697 19.56 1.41 -88.54
CA GLY A 697 18.69 2.18 -89.43
C GLY A 697 18.29 1.46 -90.65
N LYS A 698 17.41 2.11 -91.44
CA LYS A 698 17.01 1.68 -92.74
C LYS A 698 17.72 2.53 -93.78
N TYR A 699 18.19 1.89 -94.86
CA TYR A 699 19.03 2.52 -95.83
C TYR A 699 18.63 2.03 -97.20
N THR A 700 19.06 2.80 -98.15
CA THR A 700 19.08 2.40 -99.58
C THR A 700 20.51 2.44 -100.09
N TYR A 701 20.88 1.51 -100.95
CA TYR A 701 22.10 1.59 -101.75
C TYR A 701 21.76 1.73 -103.22
N GLU A 702 22.54 2.52 -103.90
CA GLU A 702 22.43 2.74 -105.38
C GLU A 702 23.83 2.86 -105.95
N GLU A 703 23.99 2.43 -107.20
CA GLU A 703 25.20 2.66 -107.91
C GLU A 703 25.23 4.09 -108.44
N PHE A 704 26.29 4.84 -108.27
CA PHE A 704 26.44 6.18 -108.77
C PHE A 704 27.59 6.30 -109.82
N ASP A 705 28.49 5.30 -109.85
CA ASP A 705 29.56 5.20 -110.87
C ASP A 705 29.72 3.72 -111.27
N ALA A 706 29.64 3.42 -112.53
CA ALA A 706 29.78 2.08 -113.03
C ALA A 706 31.25 1.81 -113.49
N PRO A 707 31.76 0.55 -113.33
CA PRO A 707 33.06 0.22 -113.89
C PRO A 707 33.14 0.46 -115.40
N GLU A 708 34.34 0.82 -115.84
CA GLU A 708 34.57 1.14 -117.28
C GLU A 708 34.06 -0.01 -118.18
N GLY A 709 33.22 0.37 -119.15
CA GLY A 709 32.64 -0.55 -120.11
C GLY A 709 31.32 -1.21 -119.66
N TYR A 710 30.76 -0.78 -118.54
CA TYR A 710 29.47 -1.25 -118.05
C TYR A 710 28.41 -0.17 -117.96
N ARG A 711 27.18 -0.57 -118.04
CA ARG A 711 26.03 0.31 -117.92
C ARG A 711 25.71 0.46 -116.43
N ILE A 712 25.53 1.72 -115.94
CA ILE A 712 25.15 2.03 -114.61
C ILE A 712 23.72 1.54 -114.30
N ASP A 713 23.53 0.95 -113.09
CA ASP A 713 22.21 0.63 -112.57
C ASP A 713 21.95 1.48 -111.36
N THR A 714 21.19 2.56 -111.51
CA THR A 714 20.86 3.53 -110.46
C THR A 714 19.61 3.13 -109.64
N THR A 715 19.15 1.90 -109.79
CA THR A 715 18.00 1.39 -109.00
C THR A 715 18.34 1.35 -107.52
N PRO A 716 17.59 2.07 -106.65
CA PRO A 716 17.81 2.02 -105.22
C PRO A 716 17.29 0.68 -104.67
N HIS A 717 18.05 0.08 -103.79
CA HIS A 717 17.73 -1.15 -103.07
C HIS A 717 17.70 -0.90 -101.54
N GLU A 718 16.63 -1.32 -100.88
CA GLU A 718 16.47 -1.15 -99.42
C GLU A 718 17.16 -2.24 -98.68
N PHE A 719 17.73 -1.90 -97.56
CA PHE A 719 18.24 -2.82 -96.57
C PHE A 719 18.18 -2.16 -95.16
N GLU A 720 18.39 -2.94 -94.11
CA GLU A 720 18.39 -2.41 -92.74
C GLU A 720 19.54 -3.03 -91.93
N ILE A 721 20.02 -2.26 -90.96
CA ILE A 721 20.92 -2.68 -89.95
C ILE A 721 20.15 -2.66 -88.62
N THR A 722 19.88 -3.84 -88.07
CA THR A 722 19.06 -4.02 -86.84
C THR A 722 19.76 -4.73 -85.71
N GLU A 723 20.89 -5.40 -85.99
CA GLU A 723 21.67 -6.20 -85.03
C GLU A 723 23.15 -5.78 -85.11
N ASP A 724 23.79 -5.71 -83.97
CA ASP A 724 25.20 -5.37 -83.86
C ASP A 724 26.08 -6.46 -84.50
N GLY A 725 27.05 -6.04 -85.27
CA GLY A 725 27.94 -6.92 -86.00
C GLY A 725 27.31 -7.68 -87.19
N HIS A 726 26.07 -7.40 -87.54
CA HIS A 726 25.42 -8.02 -88.71
C HIS A 726 26.06 -7.59 -90.01
N ILE A 727 26.30 -8.57 -90.85
CA ILE A 727 26.79 -8.32 -92.23
C ILE A 727 25.67 -8.58 -93.20
N ALA A 728 25.06 -7.50 -93.69
CA ALA A 728 24.10 -7.56 -94.78
C ALA A 728 24.85 -7.80 -96.08
N LYS A 729 24.56 -8.91 -96.74
CA LYS A 729 25.18 -9.21 -98.03
C LYS A 729 24.20 -8.95 -99.20
N ALA A 730 24.66 -8.21 -100.16
CA ALA A 730 23.87 -7.89 -101.34
C ALA A 730 24.71 -8.04 -102.57
N GLU A 731 24.04 -8.37 -103.69
CA GLU A 731 24.68 -8.49 -105.01
C GLU A 731 23.97 -7.60 -105.97
N MET A 732 24.75 -6.88 -106.79
CA MET A 732 24.27 -6.15 -107.95
C MET A 732 25.02 -6.55 -109.21
N THR A 733 24.34 -6.57 -110.27
CA THR A 733 24.91 -6.90 -111.57
C THR A 733 24.89 -5.69 -112.51
N ASN A 734 25.94 -5.59 -113.34
CA ASN A 734 25.89 -4.63 -114.45
C ASN A 734 25.97 -5.38 -115.81
N GLU A 735 25.30 -4.78 -116.76
CA GLU A 735 25.35 -5.22 -118.20
C GLU A 735 26.49 -4.49 -118.93
N LYS A 736 27.25 -5.23 -119.69
CA LYS A 736 28.28 -4.58 -120.56
C LYS A 736 27.67 -3.65 -121.52
N LEU A 737 28.34 -2.52 -121.82
CA LEU A 737 27.92 -1.62 -122.88
C LEU A 737 28.09 -2.31 -124.24
N PRO A 738 27.15 -2.12 -125.16
CA PRO A 738 27.28 -2.69 -126.50
C PRO A 738 28.50 -2.08 -127.21
N THR A 739 29.35 -2.86 -127.78
CA THR A 739 30.51 -2.49 -128.59
C THR A 739 30.10 -1.99 -129.93
#